data_25883707a52443b2e2ea3a7298f6733f
#
_entry.id   25883707a52443b2e2ea3a7298f6733f
#
_cell.length_a   1.000
_cell.length_b   1.000
_cell.length_c   1.000
_cell.angle_alpha   90.00
_cell.angle_beta   90.00
_cell.angle_gamma   90.00
#
_symmetry.space_group_name_H-M   'P 1'
#
loop_
_entity.id
_entity.type
_entity.pdbx_description
1 polymer ?
#
loop_
_entity_poly.entity_id
_entity_poly.type
_entity_poly.pdbx_seq_one_letter_code
_entity_poly.pdbx_strand_id
1 'polypeptide(L)'
;MQYAVQVERVSHRYGQQIALNDVSLALPMGKTIGLVGPDGVGKSTLLGLISGTKKLQAGSLTVLGGDVADARFRKELSPRVAYMPQGLGRNLYRSLSVYDNIDFSARLFGVPAAERDARIQRLMKATALDPFPDRPAGKLSGGMKQKVSLCGALVHNPDLLILDEPTTGVDPLSRRQFWALVESLRAERPHMTVLVATAYMEEAERFEHLVAMDEGRILVHAPTVEVLEQTRSASLEEAYVKLANKGDSSPLVIPPLPAWDGPPAMEAEGLTRRFGDFVAARDVTFSIPRGEIFGFLGSNGCGKTTTMKMLTGLLDITEGSAKLLGKTVDASDLRTRLHIGYMSQLFSLYEELSVRQNLALHAKLYRMDPAVAQPAIEQSLDTFELREVAEVMPSQLSLGIRQRLQLAAACLHKPEVLILDEPTSGVDPAARDMFWRHMVRMSREEGVTLFVSTHFMNEAMRCDRISLMHRGRVLAVGQPQALCERQGCETLEQAFIDYLEADSEAEHLPAQRIQHDPLDTEAVVEPDATLSAHAPASPVALWFSRMWAFAQREAMELRHDTIRLAFAVLGPIIVLCVATWGLSFDVEGIRFSVLDRDQTTDSRRFIEHFAGSPHFLEQAPLDDAGQIDTQMRSAQSWLVIDIPPGFGRDLIGGRQPEVGFFVDGGSLVRAAHTANSVKAVAIEHAVNFARTTPGAEVPTLPVNVEPRLSYNQSYRSVFAFGPSNLMLALTLIPAMLTALGVVREKEMGTIVNLYASPGSIGEFLVGKQLPYIGLSVLSYISLVGVLIVVFGVPLKGSVLALTLGAVAYAAAITAFGLLISAFVQTQVAAQFLTAILCVIMTTNFSGLLSPISTLQGGNYWIAVGFPASWFQKVSLGVFTKGWSLQWAQLGPACLVMLGFAVLYLCAARLLVAKQER
;
A
#
# COMPACT_ATOMS: atom_id res chain seq x y z
N MET A 1 -7.90 44.68 9.73
CA MET A 1 -8.01 43.58 8.74
C MET A 1 -8.15 42.29 9.53
N GLN A 2 -9.10 41.44 9.16
CA GLN A 2 -9.25 40.14 9.79
C GLN A 2 -8.32 39.13 9.06
N TYR A 3 -7.43 38.45 9.78
CA TYR A 3 -6.49 37.50 9.20
C TYR A 3 -7.11 36.09 9.19
N ALA A 4 -6.92 35.35 8.09
CA ALA A 4 -7.31 33.96 8.00
C ALA A 4 -6.30 33.06 8.73
N VAL A 5 -5.00 33.43 8.67
CA VAL A 5 -3.92 32.69 9.31
C VAL A 5 -2.92 33.68 9.93
N GLN A 6 -2.53 33.45 11.17
CA GLN A 6 -1.43 34.16 11.85
C GLN A 6 -0.43 33.14 12.37
N VAL A 7 0.82 33.30 11.96
CA VAL A 7 1.96 32.45 12.32
C VAL A 7 2.97 33.31 13.07
N GLU A 8 3.37 32.89 14.26
CA GLU A 8 4.32 33.64 15.08
C GLU A 8 5.43 32.72 15.55
N ARG A 9 6.64 32.97 15.06
CA ARG A 9 7.89 32.28 15.41
C ARG A 9 7.78 30.73 15.32
N VAL A 10 7.11 30.23 14.28
CA VAL A 10 6.93 28.80 14.11
C VAL A 10 8.20 28.18 13.59
N SER A 11 8.67 27.15 14.30
CA SER A 11 9.78 26.30 13.88
C SER A 11 9.37 24.83 13.87
N HIS A 12 9.88 24.08 12.87
CA HIS A 12 9.57 22.64 12.70
C HIS A 12 10.79 21.88 12.17
N ARG A 13 11.04 20.68 12.73
CA ARG A 13 12.18 19.83 12.37
C ARG A 13 11.75 18.40 12.10
N TYR A 14 12.43 17.76 11.15
CA TYR A 14 12.37 16.33 10.90
C TYR A 14 13.74 15.72 11.24
N GLY A 15 13.84 15.12 12.42
CA GLY A 15 15.14 14.64 12.92
C GLY A 15 16.15 15.80 13.03
N GLN A 16 17.23 15.75 12.24
CA GLN A 16 18.24 16.81 12.19
C GLN A 16 17.93 17.94 11.18
N GLN A 17 17.00 17.70 10.25
CA GLN A 17 16.68 18.66 9.19
C GLN A 17 15.66 19.68 9.68
N ILE A 18 15.98 20.97 9.53
CA ILE A 18 15.09 22.08 9.83
C ILE A 18 14.23 22.34 8.60
N ALA A 19 12.91 22.21 8.74
CA ALA A 19 11.97 22.49 7.68
C ALA A 19 11.40 23.91 7.74
N LEU A 20 11.20 24.45 8.96
CA LEU A 20 10.77 25.82 9.19
C LEU A 20 11.63 26.41 10.31
N ASN A 21 12.11 27.64 10.12
CA ASN A 21 13.02 28.31 11.02
C ASN A 21 12.51 29.72 11.33
N ASP A 22 11.88 29.86 12.50
CA ASP A 22 11.38 31.15 13.03
C ASP A 22 10.44 31.89 12.06
N VAL A 23 9.48 31.17 11.48
CA VAL A 23 8.52 31.69 10.50
C VAL A 23 7.46 32.54 11.18
N SER A 24 7.30 33.80 10.72
CA SER A 24 6.22 34.67 11.16
C SER A 24 5.56 35.32 9.94
N LEU A 25 4.22 35.23 9.85
CA LEU A 25 3.43 35.81 8.75
C LEU A 25 1.94 35.93 9.15
N ALA A 26 1.23 36.86 8.48
CA ALA A 26 -0.20 37.07 8.68
C ALA A 26 -0.92 37.14 7.32
N LEU A 27 -1.79 36.18 7.04
CA LEU A 27 -2.49 36.03 5.76
C LEU A 27 -3.89 36.64 5.83
N PRO A 28 -4.25 37.53 4.91
CA PRO A 28 -5.56 38.18 4.92
C PRO A 28 -6.70 37.23 4.57
N MET A 29 -7.90 37.48 5.10
CA MET A 29 -9.09 36.70 4.81
C MET A 29 -9.69 37.05 3.43
N GLY A 30 -10.28 36.07 2.73
CA GLY A 30 -10.97 36.27 1.46
C GLY A 30 -10.08 36.54 0.26
N LYS A 31 -8.78 36.27 0.38
CA LYS A 31 -7.77 36.47 -0.69
C LYS A 31 -7.23 35.16 -1.24
N THR A 32 -6.70 35.23 -2.47
CA THR A 32 -5.86 34.17 -3.03
C THR A 32 -4.39 34.45 -2.73
N ILE A 33 -3.72 33.51 -2.10
CA ILE A 33 -2.36 33.65 -1.58
C ILE A 33 -1.49 32.54 -2.18
N GLY A 34 -0.44 32.92 -2.89
CA GLY A 34 0.57 32.01 -3.42
C GLY A 34 1.73 31.84 -2.45
N LEU A 35 2.06 30.60 -2.14
CA LEU A 35 3.25 30.22 -1.37
C LEU A 35 4.27 29.62 -2.35
N VAL A 36 5.35 30.36 -2.64
CA VAL A 36 6.33 29.99 -3.66
C VAL A 36 7.69 29.70 -3.06
N GLY A 37 8.47 28.88 -3.72
CA GLY A 37 9.83 28.52 -3.35
C GLY A 37 10.21 27.12 -3.84
N PRO A 38 11.50 26.74 -3.75
CA PRO A 38 11.99 25.44 -4.16
C PRO A 38 11.34 24.28 -3.42
N ASP A 39 11.49 23.09 -3.95
CA ASP A 39 11.09 21.88 -3.24
C ASP A 39 11.96 21.65 -2.01
N GLY A 40 11.32 21.25 -0.91
CA GLY A 40 12.00 20.99 0.36
C GLY A 40 12.19 22.21 1.27
N VAL A 41 11.81 23.43 0.86
CA VAL A 41 11.93 24.64 1.71
C VAL A 41 10.90 24.77 2.82
N GLY A 42 10.01 23.80 2.97
CA GLY A 42 9.03 23.80 4.06
C GLY A 42 7.62 24.23 3.69
N LYS A 43 7.28 24.49 2.40
CA LYS A 43 5.92 24.86 1.94
C LYS A 43 4.84 23.89 2.45
N SER A 44 4.95 22.61 2.12
CA SER A 44 4.00 21.59 2.53
C SER A 44 3.97 21.36 4.05
N THR A 45 5.09 21.62 4.74
CA THR A 45 5.13 21.61 6.21
C THR A 45 4.28 22.72 6.79
N LEU A 46 4.43 23.95 6.27
CA LEU A 46 3.63 25.09 6.70
C LEU A 46 2.14 24.88 6.41
N LEU A 47 1.78 24.42 5.21
CA LEU A 47 0.40 24.08 4.85
C LEU A 47 -0.18 22.98 5.76
N GLY A 48 0.60 21.94 6.06
CA GLY A 48 0.21 20.88 6.98
C GLY A 48 -0.01 21.35 8.41
N LEU A 49 0.76 22.34 8.90
CA LEU A 49 0.53 22.98 10.19
C LEU A 49 -0.75 23.81 10.18
N ILE A 50 -0.96 24.64 9.14
CA ILE A 50 -2.15 25.49 8.99
C ILE A 50 -3.43 24.64 8.89
N SER A 51 -3.39 23.52 8.16
CA SER A 51 -4.53 22.59 8.07
C SER A 51 -4.76 21.77 9.35
N GLY A 52 -3.83 21.79 10.31
CA GLY A 52 -3.88 20.97 11.53
C GLY A 52 -3.53 19.48 11.31
N THR A 53 -3.08 19.09 10.12
CA THR A 53 -2.66 17.72 9.82
C THR A 53 -1.30 17.39 10.43
N LYS A 54 -0.43 18.40 10.62
CA LYS A 54 0.87 18.28 11.30
C LYS A 54 0.82 18.88 12.70
N LYS A 55 1.64 18.31 13.59
CA LYS A 55 1.74 18.76 14.97
C LYS A 55 2.67 19.96 15.08
N LEU A 56 2.20 21.07 15.69
CA LEU A 56 3.03 22.23 16.00
C LEU A 56 4.11 21.84 17.03
N GLN A 57 5.38 22.15 16.72
CA GLN A 57 6.52 21.85 17.61
C GLN A 57 6.94 23.07 18.43
N ALA A 58 6.97 24.25 17.83
CA ALA A 58 7.35 25.51 18.49
C ALA A 58 6.65 26.71 17.83
N GLY A 59 6.44 27.77 18.57
CA GLY A 59 5.75 28.98 18.13
C GLY A 59 4.25 28.94 18.39
N SER A 60 3.48 29.89 17.83
CA SER A 60 2.04 29.95 17.88
C SER A 60 1.43 30.03 16.48
N LEU A 61 0.26 29.42 16.30
CA LEU A 61 -0.43 29.35 15.02
C LEU A 61 -1.95 29.49 15.25
N THR A 62 -2.46 30.62 14.77
CA THR A 62 -3.89 30.91 14.80
C THR A 62 -4.49 30.80 13.40
N VAL A 63 -5.57 30.03 13.23
CA VAL A 63 -6.28 29.83 11.96
C VAL A 63 -7.76 30.10 12.16
N LEU A 64 -8.35 30.94 11.32
CA LEU A 64 -9.76 31.36 11.39
C LEU A 64 -10.20 31.80 12.80
N GLY A 65 -9.28 32.46 13.53
CA GLY A 65 -9.53 33.05 14.83
C GLY A 65 -9.31 32.15 16.06
N GLY A 66 -8.73 30.94 15.90
CA GLY A 66 -8.42 30.10 17.05
C GLY A 66 -7.08 29.40 16.96
N ASP A 67 -6.58 28.93 18.08
CA ASP A 67 -5.27 28.27 18.20
C ASP A 67 -5.31 26.82 17.72
N VAL A 68 -4.47 26.50 16.73
CA VAL A 68 -4.35 25.13 16.19
C VAL A 68 -3.68 24.17 17.18
N ALA A 69 -2.98 24.64 18.20
CA ALA A 69 -2.43 23.80 19.25
C ALA A 69 -3.53 23.17 20.12
N ASP A 70 -4.69 23.85 20.30
CA ASP A 70 -5.82 23.32 21.04
C ASP A 70 -6.56 22.21 20.27
N ALA A 71 -6.63 21.02 20.86
CA ALA A 71 -7.33 19.87 20.28
C ALA A 71 -8.85 20.05 20.15
N ARG A 72 -9.45 20.90 20.99
CA ARG A 72 -10.89 21.22 20.93
C ARG A 72 -11.15 22.11 19.74
N PHE A 73 -10.37 23.17 19.59
CA PHE A 73 -10.49 24.08 18.46
C PHE A 73 -10.23 23.37 17.12
N ARG A 74 -9.26 22.47 17.03
CA ARG A 74 -9.03 21.69 15.79
C ARG A 74 -10.25 20.89 15.32
N LYS A 75 -11.12 20.44 16.22
CA LYS A 75 -12.37 19.77 15.83
C LYS A 75 -13.38 20.72 15.22
N GLU A 76 -13.39 21.96 15.67
CA GLU A 76 -14.24 23.04 15.12
C GLU A 76 -13.66 23.58 13.81
N LEU A 77 -12.33 23.63 13.71
CA LEU A 77 -11.62 24.09 12.53
C LEU A 77 -11.73 23.11 11.35
N SER A 78 -11.63 21.81 11.61
CA SER A 78 -11.59 20.77 10.55
C SER A 78 -12.74 20.85 9.53
N PRO A 79 -14.02 21.10 9.90
CA PRO A 79 -15.10 21.26 8.93
C PRO A 79 -15.02 22.53 8.08
N ARG A 80 -14.23 23.52 8.51
CA ARG A 80 -14.08 24.84 7.87
C ARG A 80 -12.89 24.91 6.95
N VAL A 81 -11.99 23.91 6.99
CA VAL A 81 -10.75 23.86 6.21
C VAL A 81 -10.78 22.69 5.25
N ALA A 82 -10.46 22.94 3.99
CA ALA A 82 -10.18 21.88 3.02
C ALA A 82 -8.69 21.82 2.76
N TYR A 83 -8.12 20.63 2.74
CA TYR A 83 -6.72 20.40 2.43
C TYR A 83 -6.56 19.38 1.30
N MET A 84 -5.95 19.82 0.21
CA MET A 84 -5.57 18.97 -0.91
C MET A 84 -4.05 18.78 -0.88
N PRO A 85 -3.57 17.58 -0.52
CA PRO A 85 -2.13 17.31 -0.38
C PRO A 85 -1.44 17.18 -1.75
N GLN A 86 -0.14 17.39 -1.78
CA GLN A 86 0.73 17.20 -2.94
C GLN A 86 0.64 15.78 -3.52
N GLY A 87 0.64 15.69 -4.86
CA GLY A 87 0.66 14.45 -5.64
C GLY A 87 -0.68 14.13 -6.29
N LEU A 88 -0.62 13.62 -7.54
CA LEU A 88 -1.77 13.35 -8.41
C LEU A 88 -2.76 12.33 -7.82
N GLY A 89 -3.80 12.82 -7.15
CA GLY A 89 -4.84 11.98 -6.56
C GLY A 89 -4.35 11.10 -5.41
N ARG A 90 -3.36 11.54 -4.63
CA ARG A 90 -2.83 10.82 -3.47
C ARG A 90 -3.88 10.61 -2.37
N ASN A 91 -4.84 11.52 -2.26
CA ASN A 91 -5.97 11.42 -1.35
C ASN A 91 -7.15 10.60 -1.91
N LEU A 92 -7.09 10.11 -3.15
CA LEU A 92 -8.16 9.33 -3.78
C LEU A 92 -7.98 7.83 -3.56
N TYR A 93 -9.09 7.15 -3.36
CA TYR A 93 -9.15 5.70 -3.35
C TYR A 93 -9.29 5.18 -4.79
N ARG A 94 -8.22 4.59 -5.31
CA ARG A 94 -8.07 4.23 -6.74
C ARG A 94 -9.10 3.22 -7.24
N SER A 95 -9.59 2.34 -6.37
CA SER A 95 -10.60 1.34 -6.68
C SER A 95 -12.03 1.87 -6.68
N LEU A 96 -12.28 2.99 -6.00
CA LEU A 96 -13.58 3.63 -5.91
C LEU A 96 -13.85 4.48 -7.16
N SER A 97 -15.14 4.64 -7.50
CA SER A 97 -15.59 5.51 -8.60
C SER A 97 -15.34 7.00 -8.30
N VAL A 98 -15.50 7.84 -9.31
CA VAL A 98 -15.48 9.32 -9.14
C VAL A 98 -16.52 9.73 -8.10
N TYR A 99 -17.77 9.27 -8.27
CA TYR A 99 -18.86 9.57 -7.36
C TYR A 99 -18.57 9.11 -5.93
N ASP A 100 -18.12 7.86 -5.74
CA ASP A 100 -17.88 7.29 -4.41
C ASP A 100 -16.75 8.02 -3.65
N ASN A 101 -15.72 8.50 -4.34
CA ASN A 101 -14.65 9.29 -3.71
C ASN A 101 -15.19 10.63 -3.17
N ILE A 102 -16.05 11.31 -3.92
CA ILE A 102 -16.64 12.59 -3.51
C ILE A 102 -17.69 12.34 -2.40
N ASP A 103 -18.54 11.33 -2.54
CA ASP A 103 -19.56 10.94 -1.56
C ASP A 103 -18.93 10.55 -0.20
N PHE A 104 -17.82 9.80 -0.24
CA PHE A 104 -17.06 9.49 0.98
C PHE A 104 -16.59 10.77 1.69
N SER A 105 -16.01 11.73 0.95
CA SER A 105 -15.60 13.01 1.51
C SER A 105 -16.80 13.75 2.11
N ALA A 106 -17.91 13.84 1.37
CA ALA A 106 -19.13 14.50 1.83
C ALA A 106 -19.67 13.89 3.14
N ARG A 107 -19.69 12.56 3.26
CA ARG A 107 -20.10 11.86 4.50
C ARG A 107 -19.15 12.13 5.65
N LEU A 108 -17.85 12.14 5.38
CA LEU A 108 -16.81 12.35 6.39
C LEU A 108 -16.91 13.75 7.02
N PHE A 109 -17.22 14.76 6.18
CA PHE A 109 -17.45 16.13 6.63
C PHE A 109 -18.86 16.39 7.14
N GLY A 110 -19.75 15.40 7.10
CA GLY A 110 -21.10 15.47 7.68
C GLY A 110 -22.11 16.22 6.84
N VAL A 111 -21.93 16.23 5.50
CA VAL A 111 -22.94 16.81 4.58
C VAL A 111 -24.24 16.00 4.68
N PRO A 112 -25.39 16.66 4.91
CA PRO A 112 -26.70 15.99 5.04
C PRO A 112 -27.03 15.17 3.79
N ALA A 113 -27.65 14.01 3.99
CA ALA A 113 -27.98 13.09 2.89
C ALA A 113 -28.88 13.76 1.82
N ALA A 114 -29.79 14.63 2.24
CA ALA A 114 -30.70 15.33 1.33
C ALA A 114 -30.00 16.30 0.36
N GLU A 115 -28.86 16.88 0.77
CA GLU A 115 -28.13 17.86 -0.03
C GLU A 115 -26.94 17.25 -0.77
N ARG A 116 -26.47 16.10 -0.29
CA ARG A 116 -25.20 15.51 -0.72
C ARG A 116 -25.16 15.19 -2.19
N ASP A 117 -26.19 14.52 -2.70
CA ASP A 117 -26.25 14.12 -4.10
C ASP A 117 -26.30 15.35 -5.04
N ALA A 118 -27.12 16.34 -4.71
CA ALA A 118 -27.20 17.59 -5.47
C ALA A 118 -25.85 18.33 -5.52
N ARG A 119 -25.12 18.39 -4.39
CA ARG A 119 -23.79 19.03 -4.34
C ARG A 119 -22.77 18.26 -5.15
N ILE A 120 -22.78 16.92 -5.08
CA ILE A 120 -21.88 16.08 -5.87
C ILE A 120 -22.12 16.28 -7.35
N GLN A 121 -23.39 16.20 -7.79
CA GLN A 121 -23.77 16.41 -9.20
C GLN A 121 -23.36 17.80 -9.70
N ARG A 122 -23.59 18.86 -8.92
CA ARG A 122 -23.16 20.20 -9.26
C ARG A 122 -21.65 20.30 -9.46
N LEU A 123 -20.85 19.76 -8.53
CA LEU A 123 -19.40 19.77 -8.64
C LEU A 123 -18.91 18.93 -9.83
N MET A 124 -19.51 17.77 -10.08
CA MET A 124 -19.17 16.92 -11.20
C MET A 124 -19.46 17.63 -12.54
N LYS A 125 -20.61 18.30 -12.66
CA LYS A 125 -20.96 19.09 -13.83
C LYS A 125 -19.98 20.26 -14.04
N ALA A 126 -19.67 21.01 -12.98
CA ALA A 126 -18.74 22.14 -13.04
C ALA A 126 -17.31 21.71 -13.44
N THR A 127 -16.93 20.46 -13.17
CA THR A 127 -15.61 19.90 -13.52
C THR A 127 -15.59 19.07 -14.80
N ALA A 128 -16.73 18.94 -15.49
CA ALA A 128 -16.94 18.04 -16.63
C ALA A 128 -16.57 16.57 -16.30
N LEU A 129 -16.87 16.12 -15.06
CA LEU A 129 -16.73 14.74 -14.61
C LEU A 129 -18.05 13.97 -14.67
N ASP A 130 -19.17 14.64 -14.93
CA ASP A 130 -20.52 14.09 -15.04
C ASP A 130 -20.66 12.93 -16.05
N PRO A 131 -19.87 12.82 -17.16
CA PRO A 131 -19.91 11.65 -18.03
C PRO A 131 -19.25 10.39 -17.41
N PHE A 132 -18.54 10.51 -16.29
CA PHE A 132 -17.70 9.45 -15.73
C PHE A 132 -17.98 9.12 -14.25
N PRO A 133 -19.25 9.12 -13.75
CA PRO A 133 -19.55 8.96 -12.33
C PRO A 133 -19.04 7.64 -11.77
N ASP A 134 -19.18 6.55 -12.53
CA ASP A 134 -18.85 5.19 -12.12
C ASP A 134 -17.41 4.78 -12.47
N ARG A 135 -16.64 5.67 -13.13
CA ARG A 135 -15.28 5.34 -13.55
C ARG A 135 -14.35 5.29 -12.34
N PRO A 136 -13.60 4.17 -12.13
CA PRO A 136 -12.64 4.06 -11.03
C PRO A 136 -11.56 5.15 -11.11
N ALA A 137 -11.27 5.77 -9.95
CA ALA A 137 -10.28 6.86 -9.88
C ALA A 137 -8.88 6.43 -10.35
N GLY A 138 -8.54 5.15 -10.22
CA GLY A 138 -7.29 4.59 -10.74
C GLY A 138 -7.12 4.70 -12.25
N LYS A 139 -8.24 4.71 -13.01
CA LYS A 139 -8.29 4.77 -14.49
C LYS A 139 -8.44 6.20 -15.04
N LEU A 140 -8.40 7.21 -14.18
CA LEU A 140 -8.48 8.62 -14.58
C LEU A 140 -7.11 9.17 -15.01
N SER A 141 -7.13 10.18 -15.89
CA SER A 141 -5.93 10.98 -16.18
C SER A 141 -5.48 11.79 -14.96
N GLY A 142 -4.26 12.33 -14.98
CA GLY A 142 -3.74 13.17 -13.90
C GLY A 142 -4.65 14.38 -13.62
N GLY A 143 -5.03 15.13 -14.65
CA GLY A 143 -5.93 16.27 -14.53
C GLY A 143 -7.33 15.89 -14.01
N MET A 144 -7.91 14.77 -14.45
CA MET A 144 -9.18 14.27 -13.92
C MET A 144 -9.07 13.90 -12.44
N LYS A 145 -7.96 13.26 -12.01
CA LYS A 145 -7.72 12.96 -10.60
C LYS A 145 -7.68 14.22 -9.74
N GLN A 146 -7.02 15.27 -10.22
CA GLN A 146 -6.97 16.55 -9.52
C GLN A 146 -8.36 17.19 -9.40
N LYS A 147 -9.16 17.14 -10.46
CA LYS A 147 -10.54 17.61 -10.43
C LYS A 147 -11.39 16.84 -9.39
N VAL A 148 -11.29 15.51 -9.35
CA VAL A 148 -11.99 14.69 -8.32
C VAL A 148 -11.50 15.04 -6.92
N SER A 149 -10.19 15.20 -6.73
CA SER A 149 -9.60 15.61 -5.46
C SER A 149 -10.13 16.97 -4.99
N LEU A 150 -10.21 17.94 -5.91
CA LEU A 150 -10.76 19.27 -5.65
C LEU A 150 -12.26 19.19 -5.31
N CYS A 151 -13.06 18.41 -6.06
CA CYS A 151 -14.48 18.19 -5.72
C CYS A 151 -14.65 17.63 -4.31
N GLY A 152 -13.84 16.65 -3.92
CA GLY A 152 -13.84 16.09 -2.56
C GLY A 152 -13.45 17.11 -1.48
N ALA A 153 -12.53 18.03 -1.80
CA ALA A 153 -12.15 19.12 -0.91
C ALA A 153 -13.22 20.21 -0.78
N LEU A 154 -14.00 20.46 -1.82
CA LEU A 154 -14.98 21.55 -1.86
C LEU A 154 -16.41 21.15 -1.47
N VAL A 155 -16.72 19.84 -1.44
CA VAL A 155 -18.09 19.34 -1.22
C VAL A 155 -18.72 19.78 0.11
N HIS A 156 -17.90 20.09 1.12
CA HIS A 156 -18.35 20.55 2.44
C HIS A 156 -18.33 22.07 2.64
N ASN A 157 -17.99 22.83 1.58
CA ASN A 157 -18.04 24.30 1.58
C ASN A 157 -17.10 24.95 2.60
N PRO A 158 -15.76 24.82 2.46
CA PRO A 158 -14.79 25.34 3.42
C PRO A 158 -14.67 26.88 3.40
N ASP A 159 -14.24 27.47 4.53
CA ASP A 159 -13.86 28.88 4.65
C ASP A 159 -12.41 29.10 4.20
N LEU A 160 -11.55 28.08 4.34
CA LEU A 160 -10.14 28.09 3.93
C LEU A 160 -9.85 26.85 3.06
N LEU A 161 -9.46 27.09 1.80
CA LEU A 161 -9.02 26.06 0.86
C LEU A 161 -7.50 26.09 0.77
N ILE A 162 -6.86 24.99 1.11
CA ILE A 162 -5.41 24.79 1.07
C ILE A 162 -5.06 23.81 -0.02
N LEU A 163 -4.28 24.24 -1.01
CA LEU A 163 -3.87 23.46 -2.17
C LEU A 163 -2.36 23.34 -2.18
N ASP A 164 -1.85 22.13 -2.10
CA ASP A 164 -0.42 21.85 -2.11
C ASP A 164 -0.01 21.29 -3.48
N GLU A 165 0.59 22.13 -4.30
CA GLU A 165 0.99 21.85 -5.69
C GLU A 165 -0.13 21.20 -6.53
N PRO A 166 -1.31 21.82 -6.63
CA PRO A 166 -2.50 21.18 -7.19
C PRO A 166 -2.40 20.87 -8.68
N THR A 167 -1.53 21.53 -9.41
CA THR A 167 -1.40 21.43 -10.86
C THR A 167 -0.08 20.82 -11.32
N THR A 168 0.77 20.39 -10.39
CA THR A 168 2.04 19.72 -10.71
C THR A 168 1.78 18.44 -11.50
N GLY A 169 2.41 18.33 -12.68
CA GLY A 169 2.21 17.21 -13.60
C GLY A 169 0.84 17.19 -14.29
N VAL A 170 0.13 18.32 -14.32
CA VAL A 170 -1.12 18.50 -15.07
C VAL A 170 -0.84 19.28 -16.36
N ASP A 171 -1.43 18.85 -17.46
CA ASP A 171 -1.29 19.52 -18.76
C ASP A 171 -1.92 20.94 -18.76
N PRO A 172 -1.49 21.85 -19.69
CA PRO A 172 -1.90 23.25 -19.67
C PRO A 172 -3.41 23.47 -19.77
N LEU A 173 -4.10 22.69 -20.60
CA LEU A 173 -5.56 22.80 -20.74
C LEU A 173 -6.28 22.41 -19.46
N SER A 174 -5.90 21.28 -18.86
CA SER A 174 -6.46 20.83 -17.59
C SER A 174 -6.13 21.80 -16.45
N ARG A 175 -4.95 22.43 -16.45
CA ARG A 175 -4.52 23.46 -15.51
C ARG A 175 -5.41 24.71 -15.58
N ARG A 176 -5.63 25.22 -16.81
CA ARG A 176 -6.52 26.37 -17.06
C ARG A 176 -7.93 26.09 -16.56
N GLN A 177 -8.47 24.90 -16.84
CA GLN A 177 -9.80 24.47 -16.38
C GLN A 177 -9.88 24.36 -14.86
N PHE A 178 -8.83 23.88 -14.21
CA PHE A 178 -8.74 23.78 -12.75
C PHE A 178 -8.84 25.16 -12.08
N TRP A 179 -8.06 26.13 -12.56
CA TRP A 179 -8.07 27.49 -12.01
C TRP A 179 -9.36 28.24 -12.31
N ALA A 180 -9.93 28.11 -13.50
CA ALA A 180 -11.24 28.68 -13.83
C ALA A 180 -12.34 28.18 -12.88
N LEU A 181 -12.30 26.89 -12.51
CA LEU A 181 -13.20 26.32 -11.51
C LEU A 181 -13.00 26.93 -10.11
N VAL A 182 -11.75 27.04 -9.65
CA VAL A 182 -11.45 27.65 -8.33
C VAL A 182 -11.94 29.09 -8.29
N GLU A 183 -11.71 29.86 -9.35
CA GLU A 183 -12.17 31.24 -9.47
C GLU A 183 -13.70 31.36 -9.50
N SER A 184 -14.42 30.50 -10.23
CA SER A 184 -15.87 30.49 -10.27
C SER A 184 -16.49 30.20 -8.91
N LEU A 185 -15.94 29.23 -8.18
CA LEU A 185 -16.40 28.88 -6.84
C LEU A 185 -16.09 29.98 -5.81
N ARG A 186 -14.96 30.67 -5.98
CA ARG A 186 -14.61 31.84 -5.17
C ARG A 186 -15.54 33.03 -5.40
N ALA A 187 -15.92 33.26 -6.67
CA ALA A 187 -16.87 34.31 -7.02
C ALA A 187 -18.23 34.11 -6.31
N GLU A 188 -18.68 32.86 -6.16
CA GLU A 188 -19.87 32.54 -5.37
C GLU A 188 -19.66 32.74 -3.87
N ARG A 189 -18.39 32.77 -3.38
CA ARG A 189 -18.01 32.84 -1.97
C ARG A 189 -16.82 33.80 -1.73
N PRO A 190 -17.06 35.08 -1.74
CA PRO A 190 -16.01 36.11 -1.59
C PRO A 190 -15.22 36.01 -0.27
N HIS A 191 -15.77 35.34 0.75
CA HIS A 191 -15.11 35.16 2.04
C HIS A 191 -14.15 33.98 2.09
N MET A 192 -14.19 33.08 1.09
CA MET A 192 -13.31 31.92 1.03
C MET A 192 -11.88 32.37 0.77
N THR A 193 -10.96 32.01 1.67
CA THR A 193 -9.52 32.22 1.49
C THR A 193 -8.93 31.01 0.78
N VAL A 194 -8.09 31.26 -0.23
CA VAL A 194 -7.41 30.20 -0.97
C VAL A 194 -5.91 30.34 -0.78
N LEU A 195 -5.28 29.33 -0.22
CA LEU A 195 -3.84 29.26 0.02
C LEU A 195 -3.25 28.16 -0.86
N VAL A 196 -2.33 28.52 -1.75
CA VAL A 196 -1.78 27.63 -2.77
C VAL A 196 -0.27 27.58 -2.65
N ALA A 197 0.31 26.42 -2.40
CA ALA A 197 1.73 26.21 -2.65
C ALA A 197 1.92 25.78 -4.10
N THR A 198 2.82 26.43 -4.81
CA THR A 198 3.18 26.09 -6.19
C THR A 198 4.65 26.30 -6.47
N ALA A 199 5.21 25.43 -7.30
CA ALA A 199 6.54 25.62 -7.89
C ALA A 199 6.47 26.41 -9.21
N TYR A 200 5.26 26.67 -9.74
CA TYR A 200 5.03 27.39 -10.99
C TYR A 200 4.91 28.89 -10.70
N MET A 201 5.95 29.65 -11.02
CA MET A 201 5.94 31.10 -10.81
C MET A 201 4.89 31.81 -11.68
N GLU A 202 4.64 31.33 -12.90
CA GLU A 202 3.58 31.82 -13.81
C GLU A 202 2.18 31.70 -13.21
N GLU A 203 1.92 30.64 -12.42
CA GLU A 203 0.64 30.50 -11.71
C GLU A 203 0.54 31.50 -10.55
N ALA A 204 1.66 31.69 -9.85
CA ALA A 204 1.72 32.58 -8.68
C ALA A 204 1.48 34.04 -9.06
N GLU A 205 1.75 34.44 -10.30
CA GLU A 205 1.46 35.80 -10.82
C GLU A 205 -0.03 36.13 -10.84
N ARG A 206 -0.91 35.10 -10.86
CA ARG A 206 -2.37 35.29 -10.83
C ARG A 206 -2.92 35.53 -9.42
N PHE A 207 -2.14 35.29 -8.36
CA PHE A 207 -2.61 35.40 -6.98
C PHE A 207 -2.47 36.83 -6.45
N GLU A 208 -3.40 37.22 -5.61
CA GLU A 208 -3.45 38.58 -5.06
C GLU A 208 -2.30 38.88 -4.09
N HIS A 209 -1.86 37.86 -3.33
CA HIS A 209 -0.75 37.95 -2.37
C HIS A 209 0.27 36.84 -2.62
N LEU A 210 1.52 37.17 -2.35
CA LEU A 210 2.65 36.25 -2.47
C LEU A 210 3.38 36.10 -1.15
N VAL A 211 3.75 34.88 -0.84
CA VAL A 211 4.69 34.51 0.23
C VAL A 211 5.84 33.72 -0.41
N ALA A 212 7.02 34.31 -0.48
CA ALA A 212 8.21 33.62 -0.99
C ALA A 212 8.99 33.00 0.17
N MET A 213 9.38 31.74 0.01
CA MET A 213 10.13 30.98 1.02
C MET A 213 11.45 30.47 0.46
N ASP A 214 12.50 30.49 1.28
CA ASP A 214 13.75 29.78 1.03
C ASP A 214 14.38 29.32 2.35
N GLU A 215 15.01 28.15 2.34
CA GLU A 215 15.70 27.54 3.50
C GLU A 215 14.88 27.57 4.82
N GLY A 216 13.56 27.34 4.71
CA GLY A 216 12.66 27.34 5.86
C GLY A 216 12.31 28.73 6.42
N ARG A 217 12.62 29.82 5.71
CA ARG A 217 12.33 31.20 6.11
C ARG A 217 11.46 31.91 5.09
N ILE A 218 10.76 32.95 5.53
CA ILE A 218 10.03 33.86 4.64
C ILE A 218 11.00 34.92 4.11
N LEU A 219 11.10 35.04 2.79
CA LEU A 219 11.87 36.07 2.10
C LEU A 219 11.05 37.37 1.97
N VAL A 220 9.80 37.22 1.52
CA VAL A 220 8.85 38.32 1.34
C VAL A 220 7.43 37.84 1.56
N HIS A 221 6.59 38.73 2.06
CA HIS A 221 5.17 38.58 2.19
C HIS A 221 4.48 39.90 1.86
N ALA A 222 3.91 40.01 0.66
CA ALA A 222 3.28 41.24 0.18
C ALA A 222 2.27 40.95 -0.96
N PRO A 223 1.44 41.90 -1.39
CA PRO A 223 0.70 41.83 -2.63
C PRO A 223 1.62 41.52 -3.82
N THR A 224 1.22 40.64 -4.74
CA THR A 224 2.07 40.17 -5.84
C THR A 224 2.61 41.32 -6.70
N VAL A 225 1.80 42.33 -6.98
CA VAL A 225 2.21 43.51 -7.75
C VAL A 225 3.32 44.26 -7.00
N GLU A 226 3.21 44.44 -5.68
CA GLU A 226 4.21 45.13 -4.87
C GLU A 226 5.56 44.39 -4.84
N VAL A 227 5.55 43.05 -4.87
CA VAL A 227 6.79 42.25 -4.94
C VAL A 227 7.51 42.49 -6.26
N LEU A 228 6.79 42.56 -7.39
CA LEU A 228 7.38 42.85 -8.70
C LEU A 228 7.94 44.27 -8.77
N GLU A 229 7.25 45.26 -8.20
CA GLU A 229 7.71 46.66 -8.14
C GLU A 229 8.96 46.81 -7.27
N GLN A 230 8.97 46.24 -6.06
CA GLN A 230 10.10 46.28 -5.12
C GLN A 230 11.36 45.66 -5.72
N THR A 231 11.23 44.55 -6.42
CA THR A 231 12.35 43.84 -7.04
C THR A 231 12.73 44.40 -8.42
N ARG A 232 11.93 45.30 -8.98
CA ARG A 232 12.05 45.80 -10.37
C ARG A 232 12.24 44.67 -11.37
N SER A 233 11.38 43.68 -11.29
CA SER A 233 11.43 42.45 -12.11
C SER A 233 10.26 42.41 -13.06
N ALA A 234 10.49 41.83 -14.27
CA ALA A 234 9.45 41.67 -15.28
C ALA A 234 8.59 40.43 -15.00
N SER A 235 9.10 39.45 -14.22
CA SER A 235 8.40 38.19 -13.85
C SER A 235 8.69 37.83 -12.39
N LEU A 236 7.81 37.01 -11.82
CA LEU A 236 8.03 36.46 -10.46
C LEU A 236 9.24 35.52 -10.39
N GLU A 237 9.60 34.85 -11.48
CA GLU A 237 10.79 34.00 -11.54
C GLU A 237 12.05 34.84 -11.32
N GLU A 238 12.18 36.00 -12.01
CA GLU A 238 13.27 36.97 -11.83
C GLU A 238 13.25 37.57 -10.42
N ALA A 239 12.07 37.94 -9.94
CA ALA A 239 11.91 38.50 -8.59
C ALA A 239 12.38 37.52 -7.53
N TYR A 240 12.02 36.23 -7.64
CA TYR A 240 12.42 35.20 -6.72
C TYR A 240 13.94 34.99 -6.69
N VAL A 241 14.59 34.91 -7.86
CA VAL A 241 16.06 34.77 -7.98
C VAL A 241 16.79 35.91 -7.28
N LYS A 242 16.31 37.15 -7.47
CA LYS A 242 16.86 38.31 -6.79
C LYS A 242 16.67 38.27 -5.28
N LEU A 243 15.49 37.90 -4.80
CA LEU A 243 15.19 37.82 -3.36
C LEU A 243 15.98 36.72 -2.66
N ALA A 244 16.20 35.60 -3.33
CA ALA A 244 16.94 34.45 -2.79
C ALA A 244 18.46 34.62 -2.85
N ASN A 245 18.99 35.70 -3.46
CA ASN A 245 20.42 35.92 -3.74
C ASN A 245 21.09 34.70 -4.42
N LYS A 246 20.33 33.95 -5.20
CA LYS A 246 20.79 32.73 -5.88
C LYS A 246 20.99 33.02 -7.37
N GLY A 247 22.27 33.13 -7.74
CA GLY A 247 22.70 32.97 -9.13
C GLY A 247 23.15 34.22 -9.87
N ASP A 248 23.95 33.93 -10.87
CA ASP A 248 24.38 34.89 -11.90
C ASP A 248 23.16 35.20 -12.76
N SER A 249 22.64 36.41 -12.68
CA SER A 249 21.40 36.86 -13.36
C SER A 249 21.60 37.05 -14.87
N SER A 250 22.63 36.46 -15.48
CA SER A 250 22.84 36.53 -16.91
C SER A 250 21.82 35.66 -17.62
N PRO A 251 20.99 36.20 -18.54
CA PRO A 251 20.01 35.44 -19.28
C PRO A 251 20.70 34.32 -20.05
N LEU A 252 20.07 33.13 -20.05
CA LEU A 252 20.52 31.97 -20.84
C LEU A 252 20.40 32.32 -22.33
N VAL A 253 21.55 32.58 -22.96
CA VAL A 253 21.63 32.78 -24.42
C VAL A 253 21.82 31.41 -25.07
N ILE A 254 20.93 31.04 -25.99
CA ILE A 254 21.01 29.79 -26.74
C ILE A 254 21.61 30.12 -28.10
N PRO A 255 22.86 29.69 -28.39
CA PRO A 255 23.48 29.93 -29.69
C PRO A 255 22.72 29.19 -30.80
N PRO A 256 22.77 29.65 -32.05
CA PRO A 256 22.16 28.94 -33.16
C PRO A 256 22.78 27.54 -33.33
N LEU A 257 21.98 26.59 -33.80
CA LEU A 257 22.40 25.21 -34.01
C LEU A 257 23.52 25.17 -35.08
N PRO A 258 24.72 24.64 -34.75
CA PRO A 258 25.77 24.41 -35.73
C PRO A 258 25.33 23.38 -36.78
N ALA A 259 25.86 23.47 -38.01
CA ALA A 259 25.65 22.43 -39.01
C ALA A 259 26.49 21.19 -38.64
N TRP A 260 25.84 20.09 -38.31
CA TRP A 260 26.49 18.81 -38.05
C TRP A 260 26.31 17.91 -39.27
N ASP A 261 27.42 17.29 -39.73
CA ASP A 261 27.40 16.34 -40.83
C ASP A 261 26.86 14.95 -40.40
N GLY A 262 26.15 14.31 -41.34
CA GLY A 262 25.69 12.94 -41.16
C GLY A 262 24.18 12.76 -41.25
N PRO A 263 23.65 11.56 -41.14
CA PRO A 263 22.23 11.29 -41.12
C PRO A 263 21.53 11.92 -39.90
N PRO A 264 20.23 12.17 -39.96
CA PRO A 264 19.46 12.60 -38.77
C PRO A 264 19.72 11.68 -37.57
N ALA A 265 19.78 12.27 -36.40
CA ALA A 265 20.02 11.49 -35.18
C ALA A 265 18.83 10.58 -34.84
N MET A 266 17.62 11.07 -35.08
CA MET A 266 16.39 10.31 -34.88
C MET A 266 15.40 10.55 -36.02
N GLU A 267 14.80 9.48 -36.51
CA GLU A 267 13.71 9.51 -37.50
C GLU A 267 12.57 8.62 -37.04
N ALA A 268 11.36 9.12 -37.15
CA ALA A 268 10.14 8.39 -36.89
C ALA A 268 9.24 8.50 -38.13
N GLU A 269 8.81 7.40 -38.70
CA GLU A 269 7.95 7.32 -39.88
C GLU A 269 6.72 6.47 -39.55
N GLY A 270 5.54 7.10 -39.39
CA GLY A 270 4.28 6.41 -39.13
C GLY A 270 4.23 5.59 -37.84
N LEU A 271 4.99 5.98 -36.81
CA LEU A 271 5.08 5.20 -35.58
C LEU A 271 3.73 5.03 -34.92
N THR A 272 3.32 3.75 -34.77
CA THR A 272 2.06 3.40 -34.14
C THR A 272 2.29 2.32 -33.08
N ARG A 273 1.68 2.50 -31.90
CA ARG A 273 1.66 1.48 -30.82
C ARG A 273 0.25 1.21 -30.37
N ARG A 274 -0.14 -0.08 -30.42
CA ARG A 274 -1.41 -0.60 -29.94
C ARG A 274 -1.21 -1.50 -28.71
N PHE A 275 -2.11 -1.38 -27.73
CA PHE A 275 -2.23 -2.28 -26.57
C PHE A 275 -3.65 -2.87 -26.57
N GLY A 276 -3.84 -3.99 -27.25
CA GLY A 276 -5.18 -4.48 -27.57
C GLY A 276 -5.93 -3.45 -28.42
N ASP A 277 -7.12 -3.05 -27.99
CA ASP A 277 -7.94 -2.04 -28.70
C ASP A 277 -7.48 -0.59 -28.46
N PHE A 278 -6.62 -0.37 -27.48
CA PHE A 278 -6.13 0.97 -27.15
C PHE A 278 -4.92 1.36 -28.01
N VAL A 279 -5.01 2.49 -28.71
CA VAL A 279 -3.91 3.05 -29.50
C VAL A 279 -3.23 4.17 -28.71
N ALA A 280 -2.01 3.91 -28.24
CA ALA A 280 -1.24 4.86 -27.41
C ALA A 280 -0.48 5.90 -28.23
N ALA A 281 -0.03 5.55 -29.43
CA ALA A 281 0.57 6.44 -30.40
C ALA A 281 0.09 6.02 -31.79
N ARG A 282 -0.22 6.99 -32.66
CA ARG A 282 -0.78 6.76 -34.00
C ARG A 282 -0.11 7.67 -35.02
N ASP A 283 0.51 7.07 -36.01
CA ASP A 283 1.08 7.76 -37.19
C ASP A 283 2.03 8.93 -36.82
N VAL A 284 2.91 8.68 -35.82
CA VAL A 284 3.84 9.72 -35.36
C VAL A 284 5.02 9.79 -36.31
N THR A 285 5.21 10.94 -36.94
CA THR A 285 6.24 11.18 -37.94
C THR A 285 7.01 12.47 -37.64
N PHE A 286 8.34 12.36 -37.51
CA PHE A 286 9.26 13.50 -37.41
C PHE A 286 10.71 13.06 -37.69
N SER A 287 11.57 14.04 -37.95
CA SER A 287 13.01 13.86 -38.12
C SER A 287 13.77 14.90 -37.31
N ILE A 288 14.82 14.49 -36.60
CA ILE A 288 15.63 15.32 -35.71
C ILE A 288 17.08 15.27 -36.19
N PRO A 289 17.63 16.42 -36.70
CA PRO A 289 19.03 16.55 -37.02
C PRO A 289 19.96 16.32 -35.84
N ARG A 290 21.24 16.07 -36.08
CA ARG A 290 22.25 15.96 -35.06
C ARG A 290 22.43 17.28 -34.30
N GLY A 291 22.64 17.19 -32.98
CA GLY A 291 22.87 18.34 -32.11
C GLY A 291 21.65 19.22 -31.84
N GLU A 292 20.46 18.90 -32.40
CA GLU A 292 19.25 19.66 -32.17
C GLU A 292 18.70 19.41 -30.75
N ILE A 293 18.17 20.45 -30.10
CA ILE A 293 17.36 20.36 -28.92
C ILE A 293 15.89 20.31 -29.34
N PHE A 294 15.30 19.13 -29.37
CA PHE A 294 13.93 18.91 -29.81
C PHE A 294 12.99 18.73 -28.64
N GLY A 295 12.01 19.63 -28.50
CA GLY A 295 10.98 19.58 -27.46
C GLY A 295 9.78 18.73 -27.86
N PHE A 296 9.31 17.87 -26.96
CA PHE A 296 8.14 17.02 -27.19
C PHE A 296 7.05 17.36 -26.19
N LEU A 297 6.09 18.17 -26.62
CA LEU A 297 5.02 18.68 -25.79
C LEU A 297 3.72 17.93 -26.04
N GLY A 298 2.89 17.83 -25.03
CA GLY A 298 1.57 17.21 -25.17
C GLY A 298 0.85 17.03 -23.86
N SER A 299 -0.45 16.80 -23.92
CA SER A 299 -1.29 16.52 -22.77
C SER A 299 -0.86 15.22 -22.07
N ASN A 300 -1.22 15.09 -20.81
CA ASN A 300 -0.91 13.86 -20.06
C ASN A 300 -1.65 12.65 -20.65
N GLY A 301 -0.91 11.56 -20.84
CA GLY A 301 -1.43 10.33 -21.42
C GLY A 301 -1.58 10.39 -22.95
N CYS A 302 -1.09 11.45 -23.63
CA CYS A 302 -1.14 11.56 -25.10
C CYS A 302 -0.15 10.63 -25.84
N GLY A 303 0.67 9.83 -25.13
CA GLY A 303 1.57 8.88 -25.75
C GLY A 303 3.04 9.30 -25.81
N LYS A 304 3.46 10.43 -25.20
CA LYS A 304 4.88 10.90 -25.17
C LYS A 304 5.86 9.81 -24.74
N THR A 305 5.70 9.32 -23.52
CA THR A 305 6.58 8.27 -22.96
C THR A 305 6.53 6.98 -23.79
N THR A 306 5.39 6.64 -24.39
CA THR A 306 5.26 5.49 -25.30
C THR A 306 6.11 5.69 -26.55
N THR A 307 6.03 6.87 -27.18
CA THR A 307 6.83 7.24 -28.35
C THR A 307 8.32 7.23 -28.02
N MET A 308 8.74 7.81 -26.90
CA MET A 308 10.12 7.77 -26.43
C MET A 308 10.64 6.33 -26.24
N LYS A 309 9.84 5.45 -25.64
CA LYS A 309 10.20 4.05 -25.45
C LYS A 309 10.31 3.27 -26.77
N MET A 310 9.50 3.59 -27.78
CA MET A 310 9.65 3.02 -29.11
C MET A 310 10.96 3.47 -29.78
N LEU A 311 11.27 4.76 -29.68
CA LEU A 311 12.51 5.34 -30.25
C LEU A 311 13.79 4.82 -29.58
N THR A 312 13.70 4.40 -28.31
CA THR A 312 14.83 3.79 -27.58
C THR A 312 14.93 2.28 -27.75
N GLY A 313 14.00 1.65 -28.45
CA GLY A 313 13.91 0.18 -28.51
C GLY A 313 13.53 -0.47 -27.17
N LEU A 314 12.97 0.28 -26.21
CA LEU A 314 12.44 -0.26 -24.95
C LEU A 314 11.02 -0.82 -25.11
N LEU A 315 10.38 -0.49 -26.21
CA LEU A 315 9.03 -0.92 -26.55
C LEU A 315 8.94 -1.21 -28.04
N ASP A 316 8.38 -2.36 -28.39
CA ASP A 316 8.20 -2.75 -29.79
C ASP A 316 7.25 -1.80 -30.52
N ILE A 317 7.53 -1.56 -31.80
CA ILE A 317 6.71 -0.79 -32.73
C ILE A 317 5.66 -1.74 -33.31
N THR A 318 4.37 -1.29 -33.36
CA THR A 318 3.30 -2.09 -33.96
C THR A 318 3.23 -1.84 -35.48
N GLU A 319 3.30 -0.57 -35.89
CA GLU A 319 3.28 -0.14 -37.30
C GLU A 319 4.26 1.03 -37.49
N GLY A 320 4.82 1.18 -38.67
CA GLY A 320 5.80 2.22 -38.98
C GLY A 320 7.24 1.81 -38.69
N SER A 321 8.15 2.77 -38.75
CA SER A 321 9.57 2.54 -38.50
C SER A 321 10.22 3.68 -37.71
N ALA A 322 11.25 3.33 -36.90
CA ALA A 322 12.13 4.29 -36.26
C ALA A 322 13.59 4.03 -36.66
N LYS A 323 14.34 5.12 -36.90
CA LYS A 323 15.80 5.03 -37.09
C LYS A 323 16.51 5.89 -36.07
N LEU A 324 17.62 5.39 -35.56
CA LEU A 324 18.54 6.07 -34.67
C LEU A 324 19.92 6.09 -35.29
N LEU A 325 20.50 7.28 -35.48
CA LEU A 325 21.78 7.48 -36.13
C LEU A 325 21.84 6.76 -37.50
N GLY A 326 20.76 6.77 -38.27
CA GLY A 326 20.61 6.10 -39.56
C GLY A 326 20.38 4.59 -39.51
N LYS A 327 20.35 3.96 -38.35
CA LYS A 327 20.07 2.53 -38.17
C LYS A 327 18.65 2.30 -37.68
N THR A 328 17.96 1.31 -38.22
CA THR A 328 16.61 0.93 -37.76
C THR A 328 16.67 0.47 -36.30
N VAL A 329 15.79 0.99 -35.49
CA VAL A 329 15.66 0.64 -34.06
C VAL A 329 15.05 -0.76 -33.94
N ASP A 330 15.78 -1.67 -33.31
CA ASP A 330 15.33 -3.00 -32.96
C ASP A 330 15.39 -3.17 -31.43
N ALA A 331 14.27 -3.56 -30.84
CA ALA A 331 14.18 -3.80 -29.40
C ALA A 331 15.13 -4.90 -28.88
N SER A 332 15.58 -5.80 -29.76
CA SER A 332 16.52 -6.86 -29.44
C SER A 332 18.00 -6.43 -29.51
N ASP A 333 18.32 -5.31 -30.20
CA ASP A 333 19.69 -4.83 -30.35
C ASP A 333 20.13 -3.96 -29.16
N LEU A 334 20.89 -4.58 -28.24
CA LEU A 334 21.47 -3.87 -27.09
C LEU A 334 22.56 -2.86 -27.49
N ARG A 335 23.18 -2.97 -28.67
CA ARG A 335 24.30 -2.09 -29.11
C ARG A 335 23.80 -0.70 -29.41
N THR A 336 22.60 -0.56 -29.99
CA THR A 336 21.98 0.71 -30.28
C THR A 336 21.74 1.52 -29.01
N ARG A 337 21.44 0.83 -27.89
CA ARG A 337 21.22 1.46 -26.57
C ARG A 337 22.49 2.07 -25.96
N LEU A 338 23.67 1.61 -26.35
CA LEU A 338 24.94 2.17 -25.84
C LEU A 338 25.21 3.60 -26.35
N HIS A 339 24.52 4.03 -27.41
CA HIS A 339 24.60 5.39 -27.97
C HIS A 339 23.55 6.34 -27.41
N ILE A 340 22.65 5.83 -26.53
CA ILE A 340 21.53 6.58 -25.97
C ILE A 340 21.71 6.78 -24.47
N GLY A 341 21.60 8.00 -24.01
CA GLY A 341 21.31 8.31 -22.60
C GLY A 341 19.80 8.44 -22.41
N TYR A 342 19.25 7.85 -21.37
CA TYR A 342 17.83 7.94 -21.05
C TYR A 342 17.64 8.36 -19.59
N MET A 343 16.89 9.44 -19.38
CA MET A 343 16.45 9.89 -18.08
C MET A 343 14.93 9.80 -17.99
N SER A 344 14.44 8.97 -17.07
CA SER A 344 13.01 8.78 -16.84
C SER A 344 12.41 9.85 -15.94
N GLN A 345 11.11 10.10 -16.04
CA GLN A 345 10.36 11.04 -15.23
C GLN A 345 10.47 10.72 -13.71
N LEU A 346 10.37 9.43 -13.35
CA LEU A 346 10.55 9.00 -11.97
C LEU A 346 12.02 8.72 -11.70
N PHE A 347 12.46 8.99 -10.46
CA PHE A 347 13.81 8.62 -10.04
C PHE A 347 14.01 7.11 -10.19
N SER A 348 15.00 6.71 -11.00
CA SER A 348 15.19 5.32 -11.43
C SER A 348 16.51 4.71 -10.95
N LEU A 349 17.29 5.46 -10.17
CA LEU A 349 18.54 4.98 -9.59
C LEU A 349 18.29 4.31 -8.23
N TYR A 350 19.28 3.56 -7.75
CA TYR A 350 19.19 2.80 -6.50
C TYR A 350 19.31 3.72 -5.29
N GLU A 351 18.29 3.77 -4.47
CA GLU A 351 18.25 4.63 -3.28
C GLU A 351 19.16 4.14 -2.14
N GLU A 352 19.54 2.86 -2.17
CA GLU A 352 20.44 2.21 -1.21
C GLU A 352 21.93 2.37 -1.54
N LEU A 353 22.26 2.85 -2.73
CA LEU A 353 23.63 3.10 -3.17
C LEU A 353 23.94 4.60 -3.06
N SER A 354 25.20 4.95 -2.70
CA SER A 354 25.62 6.35 -2.72
C SER A 354 25.61 6.92 -4.15
N VAL A 355 25.71 8.25 -4.26
CA VAL A 355 25.83 8.93 -5.56
C VAL A 355 26.96 8.34 -6.39
N ARG A 356 28.17 8.19 -5.82
CA ARG A 356 29.32 7.57 -6.46
C ARG A 356 29.07 6.12 -6.87
N GLN A 357 28.46 5.34 -5.99
CA GLN A 357 28.16 3.93 -6.28
C GLN A 357 27.13 3.77 -7.41
N ASN A 358 26.13 4.65 -7.48
CA ASN A 358 25.19 4.69 -8.60
C ASN A 358 25.91 4.96 -9.93
N LEU A 359 26.78 5.97 -9.99
CA LEU A 359 27.58 6.24 -11.19
C LEU A 359 28.50 5.06 -11.56
N ALA A 360 29.16 4.46 -10.58
CA ALA A 360 30.00 3.27 -10.80
C ALA A 360 29.21 2.06 -11.33
N LEU A 361 27.98 1.87 -10.85
CA LEU A 361 27.08 0.84 -11.36
C LEU A 361 26.69 1.12 -12.82
N HIS A 362 26.33 2.36 -13.15
CA HIS A 362 26.00 2.76 -14.51
C HIS A 362 27.20 2.59 -15.47
N ALA A 363 28.40 2.96 -15.06
CA ALA A 363 29.60 2.70 -15.85
C ALA A 363 29.76 1.21 -16.21
N LYS A 364 29.48 0.30 -15.25
CA LYS A 364 29.48 -1.15 -15.50
C LYS A 364 28.36 -1.60 -16.43
N LEU A 365 27.14 -1.05 -16.27
CA LEU A 365 26.00 -1.39 -17.12
C LEU A 365 26.25 -0.98 -18.58
N TYR A 366 26.86 0.19 -18.81
CA TYR A 366 27.28 0.66 -20.14
C TYR A 366 28.59 0.04 -20.62
N ARG A 367 29.17 -0.95 -19.89
CA ARG A 367 30.38 -1.68 -20.24
C ARG A 367 31.57 -0.76 -20.52
N MET A 368 31.69 0.34 -19.76
CA MET A 368 32.83 1.24 -19.86
C MET A 368 34.10 0.55 -19.37
N ASP A 369 35.20 0.81 -20.08
CA ASP A 369 36.53 0.33 -19.63
C ASP A 369 36.82 0.93 -18.23
N PRO A 370 37.24 0.13 -17.25
CA PRO A 370 37.58 0.64 -15.91
C PRO A 370 38.57 1.79 -15.91
N ALA A 371 39.51 1.81 -16.86
CA ALA A 371 40.49 2.87 -17.02
C ALA A 371 39.84 4.22 -17.42
N VAL A 372 38.71 4.18 -18.14
CA VAL A 372 37.95 5.36 -18.58
C VAL A 372 36.84 5.68 -17.61
N ALA A 373 36.23 4.67 -16.96
CA ALA A 373 35.07 4.83 -16.08
C ALA A 373 35.39 5.70 -14.86
N GLN A 374 36.51 5.45 -14.18
CA GLN A 374 36.88 6.19 -12.97
C GLN A 374 37.08 7.70 -13.22
N PRO A 375 37.87 8.13 -14.22
CA PRO A 375 37.96 9.55 -14.59
C PRO A 375 36.62 10.15 -15.00
N ALA A 376 35.78 9.41 -15.74
CA ALA A 376 34.47 9.88 -16.15
C ALA A 376 33.53 10.12 -14.96
N ILE A 377 33.57 9.24 -13.94
CA ILE A 377 32.81 9.41 -12.69
C ILE A 377 33.24 10.69 -11.97
N GLU A 378 34.58 10.89 -11.79
CA GLU A 378 35.08 12.09 -11.12
C GLU A 378 34.70 13.36 -11.89
N GLN A 379 34.86 13.35 -13.22
CA GLN A 379 34.43 14.45 -14.08
C GLN A 379 32.92 14.73 -13.95
N SER A 380 32.09 13.67 -13.92
CA SER A 380 30.65 13.83 -13.75
C SER A 380 30.27 14.41 -12.40
N LEU A 381 30.97 13.99 -11.32
CA LEU A 381 30.76 14.56 -9.99
C LEU A 381 31.05 16.06 -9.95
N ASP A 382 32.08 16.50 -10.67
CA ASP A 382 32.41 17.93 -10.76
C ASP A 382 31.43 18.69 -11.67
N THR A 383 31.17 18.16 -12.86
CA THR A 383 30.31 18.79 -13.88
C THR A 383 28.90 19.04 -13.35
N PHE A 384 28.32 18.10 -12.60
CA PHE A 384 26.97 18.16 -12.08
C PHE A 384 26.91 18.60 -10.60
N GLU A 385 28.04 19.14 -10.04
CA GLU A 385 28.13 19.62 -8.66
C GLU A 385 27.66 18.59 -7.63
N LEU A 386 28.09 17.34 -7.79
CA LEU A 386 27.70 16.23 -6.91
C LEU A 386 28.83 15.80 -5.96
N ARG A 387 30.00 16.47 -6.02
CA ARG A 387 31.21 16.06 -5.27
C ARG A 387 30.99 16.07 -3.76
N GLU A 388 30.32 17.08 -3.23
CA GLU A 388 30.06 17.21 -1.79
C GLU A 388 29.13 16.12 -1.26
N VAL A 389 28.25 15.61 -2.11
CA VAL A 389 27.25 14.58 -1.77
C VAL A 389 27.62 13.19 -2.34
N ALA A 390 28.84 13.00 -2.83
CA ALA A 390 29.26 11.79 -3.53
C ALA A 390 29.02 10.48 -2.72
N GLU A 391 29.18 10.55 -1.41
CA GLU A 391 29.02 9.39 -0.52
C GLU A 391 27.63 9.34 0.16
N VAL A 392 26.73 10.30 -0.13
CA VAL A 392 25.37 10.37 0.43
C VAL A 392 24.43 9.50 -0.40
N MET A 393 23.46 8.87 0.24
CA MET A 393 22.42 8.07 -0.43
C MET A 393 21.35 8.98 -1.05
N PRO A 394 20.81 8.68 -2.24
CA PRO A 394 19.78 9.47 -2.90
C PRO A 394 18.54 9.73 -2.04
N SER A 395 18.16 8.77 -1.17
CA SER A 395 17.04 8.95 -0.24
C SER A 395 17.16 10.14 0.71
N GLN A 396 18.37 10.63 0.94
CA GLN A 396 18.68 11.77 1.82
C GLN A 396 18.86 13.10 1.05
N LEU A 397 18.82 13.07 -0.29
CA LEU A 397 19.07 14.21 -1.15
C LEU A 397 17.75 14.90 -1.55
N SER A 398 17.84 16.22 -1.78
CA SER A 398 16.73 16.98 -2.38
C SER A 398 16.41 16.50 -3.80
N LEU A 399 15.20 16.79 -4.28
CA LEU A 399 14.77 16.37 -5.62
C LEU A 399 15.69 16.92 -6.72
N GLY A 400 16.10 18.20 -6.63
CA GLY A 400 17.01 18.79 -7.59
C GLY A 400 18.37 18.09 -7.67
N ILE A 401 18.94 17.67 -6.54
CA ILE A 401 20.20 16.91 -6.52
C ILE A 401 20.01 15.50 -7.10
N ARG A 402 18.87 14.86 -6.82
CA ARG A 402 18.51 13.56 -7.43
C ARG A 402 18.39 13.66 -8.94
N GLN A 403 17.78 14.73 -9.46
CA GLN A 403 17.67 14.96 -10.91
C GLN A 403 19.05 15.18 -11.55
N ARG A 404 19.95 15.96 -10.91
CA ARG A 404 21.34 16.10 -11.35
C ARG A 404 22.08 14.77 -11.39
N LEU A 405 21.93 13.93 -10.38
CA LEU A 405 22.50 12.59 -10.37
C LEU A 405 21.96 11.72 -11.51
N GLN A 406 20.68 11.81 -11.80
CA GLN A 406 20.04 11.03 -12.85
C GLN A 406 20.55 11.46 -14.24
N LEU A 407 20.69 12.77 -14.45
CA LEU A 407 21.31 13.30 -15.68
C LEU A 407 22.78 12.89 -15.79
N ALA A 408 23.56 13.02 -14.71
CA ALA A 408 24.96 12.58 -14.67
C ALA A 408 25.10 11.11 -15.05
N ALA A 409 24.24 10.24 -14.54
CA ALA A 409 24.23 8.81 -14.89
C ALA A 409 23.86 8.57 -16.37
N ALA A 410 22.88 9.32 -16.90
CA ALA A 410 22.48 9.23 -18.30
C ALA A 410 23.56 9.73 -19.29
N CYS A 411 24.41 10.67 -18.86
CA CYS A 411 25.48 11.25 -19.68
C CYS A 411 26.85 10.59 -19.49
N LEU A 412 27.01 9.71 -18.50
CA LEU A 412 28.31 9.17 -18.07
C LEU A 412 29.11 8.51 -19.19
N HIS A 413 28.43 7.81 -20.09
CA HIS A 413 29.03 7.08 -21.22
C HIS A 413 29.13 7.91 -22.51
N LYS A 414 28.88 9.23 -22.43
CA LYS A 414 28.92 10.20 -23.54
C LYS A 414 28.02 9.77 -24.71
N PRO A 415 26.71 9.73 -24.54
CA PRO A 415 25.77 9.31 -25.58
C PRO A 415 25.73 10.33 -26.73
N GLU A 416 25.44 9.85 -27.95
CA GLU A 416 25.18 10.72 -29.11
C GLU A 416 23.76 11.29 -29.11
N VAL A 417 22.82 10.58 -28.45
CA VAL A 417 21.44 10.98 -28.28
C VAL A 417 21.06 10.89 -26.80
N LEU A 418 20.47 11.95 -26.28
CA LEU A 418 20.02 12.01 -24.89
C LEU A 418 18.49 12.26 -24.87
N ILE A 419 17.76 11.33 -24.27
CA ILE A 419 16.31 11.37 -24.14
C ILE A 419 15.96 11.67 -22.69
N LEU A 420 15.25 12.76 -22.46
CA LEU A 420 14.92 13.31 -21.17
C LEU A 420 13.40 13.41 -21.00
N ASP A 421 12.84 12.63 -20.07
CA ASP A 421 11.40 12.63 -19.81
C ASP A 421 11.09 13.50 -18.59
N GLU A 422 10.60 14.74 -18.83
CA GLU A 422 10.29 15.76 -17.84
C GLU A 422 11.45 16.05 -16.85
N PRO A 423 12.66 16.37 -17.34
CA PRO A 423 13.88 16.33 -16.53
C PRO A 423 13.94 17.38 -15.40
N THR A 424 13.18 18.44 -15.49
CA THR A 424 13.20 19.59 -14.57
C THR A 424 11.93 19.70 -13.72
N SER A 425 11.07 18.68 -13.77
CA SER A 425 9.84 18.66 -12.98
C SER A 425 10.18 18.68 -11.46
N GLY A 426 9.63 19.66 -10.73
CA GLY A 426 9.88 19.85 -9.30
C GLY A 426 11.27 20.46 -8.96
N VAL A 427 12.02 20.92 -9.95
CA VAL A 427 13.32 21.59 -9.74
C VAL A 427 13.12 23.09 -9.62
N ASP A 428 13.85 23.72 -8.70
CA ASP A 428 13.81 25.17 -8.51
C ASP A 428 14.35 25.95 -9.74
N PRO A 429 13.97 27.24 -9.91
CA PRO A 429 14.35 28.02 -11.08
C PRO A 429 15.87 28.12 -11.31
N ALA A 430 16.67 28.29 -10.27
CA ALA A 430 18.13 28.42 -10.39
C ALA A 430 18.78 27.10 -10.83
N ALA A 431 18.39 25.98 -10.22
CA ALA A 431 18.85 24.66 -10.61
C ALA A 431 18.34 24.26 -12.02
N ARG A 432 17.14 24.72 -12.43
CA ARG A 432 16.59 24.54 -13.78
C ARG A 432 17.46 25.26 -14.82
N ASP A 433 17.83 26.50 -14.59
CA ASP A 433 18.70 27.25 -15.52
C ASP A 433 20.09 26.63 -15.65
N MET A 434 20.68 26.16 -14.57
CA MET A 434 21.94 25.43 -14.61
C MET A 434 21.79 24.13 -15.45
N PHE A 435 20.72 23.39 -15.27
CA PHE A 435 20.42 22.18 -16.03
C PHE A 435 20.34 22.50 -17.54
N TRP A 436 19.63 23.58 -17.92
CA TRP A 436 19.53 24.03 -19.31
C TRP A 436 20.88 24.48 -19.87
N ARG A 437 21.73 25.16 -19.10
CA ARG A 437 23.10 25.51 -19.52
C ARG A 437 23.91 24.27 -19.88
N HIS A 438 23.82 23.20 -19.11
CA HIS A 438 24.46 21.93 -19.43
C HIS A 438 23.91 21.30 -20.72
N MET A 439 22.60 21.29 -20.88
CA MET A 439 21.97 20.76 -22.11
C MET A 439 22.41 21.54 -23.36
N VAL A 440 22.39 22.86 -23.29
CA VAL A 440 22.82 23.71 -24.40
C VAL A 440 24.29 23.46 -24.74
N ARG A 441 25.15 23.35 -23.74
CA ARG A 441 26.58 23.04 -23.95
C ARG A 441 26.76 21.68 -24.65
N MET A 442 26.13 20.63 -24.17
CA MET A 442 26.21 19.29 -24.78
C MET A 442 25.73 19.32 -26.24
N SER A 443 24.64 20.03 -26.50
CA SER A 443 24.11 20.17 -27.86
C SER A 443 25.07 20.95 -28.79
N ARG A 444 25.56 22.11 -28.34
CA ARG A 444 26.30 23.04 -29.19
C ARG A 444 27.79 22.72 -29.30
N GLU A 445 28.41 22.24 -28.22
CA GLU A 445 29.86 21.97 -28.19
C GLU A 445 30.18 20.50 -28.45
N GLU A 446 29.33 19.58 -27.99
CA GLU A 446 29.59 18.14 -28.07
C GLU A 446 28.76 17.43 -29.18
N GLY A 447 27.82 18.15 -29.81
CA GLY A 447 26.98 17.61 -30.89
C GLY A 447 25.95 16.58 -30.43
N VAL A 448 25.64 16.52 -29.13
CA VAL A 448 24.65 15.59 -28.57
C VAL A 448 23.23 16.05 -28.97
N THR A 449 22.47 15.16 -29.53
CA THR A 449 21.06 15.42 -29.88
C THR A 449 20.19 15.22 -28.63
N LEU A 450 19.38 16.20 -28.30
CA LEU A 450 18.54 16.20 -27.11
C LEU A 450 17.06 16.07 -27.50
N PHE A 451 16.42 15.03 -26.96
CA PHE A 451 14.96 14.85 -27.07
C PHE A 451 14.36 15.06 -25.68
N VAL A 452 13.68 16.19 -25.48
CA VAL A 452 13.21 16.62 -24.18
C VAL A 452 11.67 16.63 -24.16
N SER A 453 11.05 15.78 -23.33
CA SER A 453 9.65 15.99 -23.02
C SER A 453 9.50 17.01 -21.91
N THR A 454 8.59 17.93 -22.07
CA THR A 454 8.25 18.91 -21.04
C THR A 454 6.79 19.33 -21.15
N HIS A 455 6.26 19.81 -20.05
CA HIS A 455 4.97 20.48 -19.98
C HIS A 455 5.13 21.98 -19.60
N PHE A 456 6.36 22.43 -19.42
CA PHE A 456 6.70 23.83 -19.16
C PHE A 456 6.87 24.60 -20.48
N MET A 457 6.06 25.64 -20.68
CA MET A 457 6.09 26.41 -21.92
C MET A 457 7.36 27.23 -22.06
N ASN A 458 7.88 27.78 -20.97
CA ASN A 458 9.15 28.50 -20.92
C ASN A 458 10.35 27.61 -21.31
N GLU A 459 10.32 26.32 -20.98
CA GLU A 459 11.34 25.36 -21.43
C GLU A 459 11.18 25.02 -22.90
N ALA A 460 9.93 24.83 -23.35
CA ALA A 460 9.67 24.57 -24.75
C ALA A 460 10.15 25.71 -25.65
N MET A 461 10.06 26.96 -25.19
CA MET A 461 10.62 28.13 -25.86
C MET A 461 12.14 28.12 -25.99
N ARG A 462 12.83 27.31 -25.18
CA ARG A 462 14.30 27.12 -25.23
C ARG A 462 14.73 26.04 -26.24
N CYS A 463 13.80 25.29 -26.79
CA CYS A 463 14.08 24.25 -27.78
C CYS A 463 14.21 24.86 -29.21
N ASP A 464 15.04 24.22 -30.04
CA ASP A 464 15.20 24.64 -31.46
C ASP A 464 13.90 24.40 -32.23
N ARG A 465 13.31 23.24 -32.09
CA ARG A 465 11.97 22.90 -32.58
C ARG A 465 11.20 22.12 -31.52
N ILE A 466 9.89 22.18 -31.64
CA ILE A 466 8.97 21.45 -30.77
C ILE A 466 7.95 20.65 -31.58
N SER A 467 7.50 19.57 -31.06
CA SER A 467 6.35 18.79 -31.52
C SER A 467 5.22 18.87 -30.53
N LEU A 468 4.03 19.21 -30.98
CA LEU A 468 2.82 19.24 -30.18
C LEU A 468 2.05 17.94 -30.39
N MET A 469 1.83 17.18 -29.30
CA MET A 469 1.18 15.87 -29.35
C MET A 469 -0.14 15.83 -28.57
N HIS A 470 -1.18 15.24 -29.15
CA HIS A 470 -2.47 15.02 -28.52
C HIS A 470 -3.07 13.68 -28.93
N ARG A 471 -3.70 12.96 -27.99
CA ARG A 471 -4.39 11.67 -28.25
C ARG A 471 -3.62 10.68 -29.15
N GLY A 472 -2.32 10.62 -28.98
CA GLY A 472 -1.46 9.72 -29.76
C GLY A 472 -0.99 10.25 -31.10
N ARG A 473 -1.35 11.47 -31.49
CA ARG A 473 -1.00 12.10 -32.78
C ARG A 473 -0.15 13.34 -32.60
N VAL A 474 0.70 13.62 -33.56
CA VAL A 474 1.41 14.90 -33.68
C VAL A 474 0.53 15.90 -34.39
N LEU A 475 0.22 17.03 -33.73
CA LEU A 475 -0.62 18.10 -34.28
C LEU A 475 0.20 19.09 -35.12
N ALA A 476 1.37 19.47 -34.63
CA ALA A 476 2.25 20.41 -35.30
C ALA A 476 3.72 20.18 -34.91
N VAL A 477 4.65 20.48 -35.81
CA VAL A 477 6.09 20.51 -35.59
C VAL A 477 6.66 21.81 -36.15
N GLY A 478 7.48 22.52 -35.36
CA GLY A 478 8.10 23.76 -35.81
C GLY A 478 8.90 24.47 -34.72
N GLN A 479 9.48 25.62 -35.07
CA GLN A 479 10.09 26.52 -34.08
C GLN A 479 9.00 27.10 -33.18
N PRO A 480 9.23 27.24 -31.86
CA PRO A 480 8.20 27.72 -30.94
C PRO A 480 7.55 29.03 -31.34
N GLN A 481 8.35 30.03 -31.72
CA GLN A 481 7.86 31.34 -32.20
C GLN A 481 7.00 31.22 -33.46
N ALA A 482 7.44 30.41 -34.43
CA ALA A 482 6.69 30.20 -35.65
C ALA A 482 5.33 29.52 -35.44
N LEU A 483 5.22 28.70 -34.42
CA LEU A 483 3.94 28.06 -34.03
C LEU A 483 2.99 29.07 -33.37
N CYS A 484 3.51 30.00 -32.56
CA CYS A 484 2.73 31.11 -31.99
C CYS A 484 2.22 32.03 -33.09
N GLU A 485 3.10 32.42 -34.04
CA GLU A 485 2.75 33.31 -35.17
C GLU A 485 1.66 32.70 -36.08
N ARG A 486 1.71 31.37 -36.33
CA ARG A 486 0.69 30.68 -37.16
C ARG A 486 -0.70 30.71 -36.52
N GLN A 487 -0.81 30.73 -35.22
CA GLN A 487 -2.07 30.82 -34.48
C GLN A 487 -2.44 32.28 -34.13
N GLY A 488 -1.54 33.22 -34.35
CA GLY A 488 -1.76 34.62 -33.97
C GLY A 488 -1.76 34.89 -32.47
N CYS A 489 -1.07 34.05 -31.72
CA CYS A 489 -1.04 34.09 -30.25
C CYS A 489 0.26 34.72 -29.73
N GLU A 490 0.18 35.40 -28.57
CA GLU A 490 1.34 36.00 -27.92
C GLU A 490 2.18 34.94 -27.13
N THR A 491 1.53 33.87 -26.66
CA THR A 491 2.16 32.83 -25.84
C THR A 491 2.04 31.45 -26.45
N LEU A 492 3.06 30.61 -26.23
CA LEU A 492 3.06 29.22 -26.65
C LEU A 492 1.95 28.39 -25.96
N GLU A 493 1.60 28.73 -24.73
CA GLU A 493 0.50 28.09 -24.02
C GLU A 493 -0.84 28.28 -24.73
N GLN A 494 -1.13 29.51 -25.16
CA GLN A 494 -2.34 29.80 -25.89
C GLN A 494 -2.34 29.10 -27.25
N ALA A 495 -1.23 29.16 -27.98
CA ALA A 495 -1.10 28.47 -29.27
C ALA A 495 -1.33 26.96 -29.13
N PHE A 496 -0.79 26.34 -28.08
CA PHE A 496 -1.01 24.92 -27.82
C PHE A 496 -2.47 24.60 -27.51
N ILE A 497 -3.15 25.44 -26.71
CA ILE A 497 -4.58 25.29 -26.44
C ILE A 497 -5.41 25.37 -27.70
N ASP A 498 -5.11 26.34 -28.57
CA ASP A 498 -5.83 26.54 -29.85
C ASP A 498 -5.65 25.34 -30.80
N TYR A 499 -4.44 24.74 -30.85
CA TYR A 499 -4.21 23.47 -31.57
C TYR A 499 -5.02 22.33 -31.01
N LEU A 500 -5.17 22.24 -29.66
CA LEU A 500 -5.98 21.20 -29.01
C LEU A 500 -7.48 21.38 -29.27
N GLU A 501 -7.97 22.62 -29.25
CA GLU A 501 -9.37 22.96 -29.54
C GLU A 501 -9.72 22.66 -31.01
N ALA A 502 -8.85 23.02 -31.93
CA ALA A 502 -9.03 22.74 -33.38
C ALA A 502 -9.07 21.22 -33.67
N ASP A 503 -8.21 20.39 -33.02
CA ASP A 503 -8.25 18.93 -33.18
C ASP A 503 -9.54 18.34 -32.63
N SER A 504 -10.05 18.86 -31.51
CA SER A 504 -11.28 18.40 -30.87
C SER A 504 -12.54 18.75 -31.74
N GLU A 505 -12.54 19.86 -32.41
CA GLU A 505 -13.62 20.28 -33.34
C GLU A 505 -13.62 19.44 -34.63
N ALA A 506 -12.46 19.08 -35.15
CA ALA A 506 -12.33 18.30 -36.38
C ALA A 506 -12.89 16.85 -36.25
N GLU A 507 -12.91 16.26 -35.06
CA GLU A 507 -13.41 14.90 -34.86
C GLU A 507 -14.91 14.80 -34.49
N HIS A 508 -15.68 15.87 -34.50
CA HIS A 508 -17.12 15.92 -34.15
C HIS A 508 -17.41 15.26 -32.76
N LEU A 509 -16.39 15.11 -31.93
CA LEU A 509 -16.60 14.80 -30.52
C LEU A 509 -17.12 16.06 -29.86
N PRO A 510 -18.14 15.98 -28.96
CA PRO A 510 -18.57 17.18 -28.26
C PRO A 510 -17.33 17.79 -27.66
N ALA A 511 -16.87 18.89 -28.21
CA ALA A 511 -15.87 19.71 -27.61
C ALA A 511 -16.30 19.82 -26.14
N GLN A 512 -15.43 19.55 -25.19
CA GLN A 512 -15.65 19.99 -23.82
C GLN A 512 -15.57 21.52 -23.84
N ARG A 513 -16.44 22.15 -24.63
CA ARG A 513 -16.75 23.54 -24.44
C ARG A 513 -17.30 23.63 -23.03
N ILE A 514 -16.47 24.11 -22.12
CA ILE A 514 -17.02 24.99 -21.12
C ILE A 514 -17.51 26.17 -21.97
N GLN A 515 -18.75 26.07 -22.46
CA GLN A 515 -19.43 27.28 -22.84
C GLN A 515 -19.24 28.21 -21.65
N HIS A 516 -18.63 29.37 -21.92
CA HIS A 516 -18.92 30.57 -21.19
C HIS A 516 -20.38 30.96 -21.52
N ASP A 517 -21.32 30.07 -21.26
CA ASP A 517 -22.61 30.54 -20.81
C ASP A 517 -22.31 31.06 -19.41
N PRO A 518 -22.46 32.35 -19.16
CA PRO A 518 -22.65 32.83 -17.79
C PRO A 518 -23.76 31.91 -17.29
N LEU A 519 -23.41 31.02 -16.35
CA LEU A 519 -24.30 30.03 -15.71
C LEU A 519 -25.69 30.61 -15.81
N ASP A 520 -26.60 29.95 -16.57
CA ASP A 520 -27.95 30.47 -16.79
C ASP A 520 -28.42 31.14 -15.53
N THR A 521 -28.47 32.48 -15.56
CA THR A 521 -28.84 33.33 -14.45
C THR A 521 -30.29 33.10 -14.05
N GLU A 522 -30.99 32.21 -14.76
CA GLU A 522 -32.37 31.83 -14.52
C GLU A 522 -32.55 30.52 -13.72
N ALA A 523 -31.49 29.78 -13.42
CA ALA A 523 -31.48 28.72 -12.41
C ALA A 523 -30.63 29.10 -11.19
N VAL A 524 -30.50 30.37 -10.87
CA VAL A 524 -30.25 30.82 -9.53
C VAL A 524 -31.50 30.42 -8.71
N VAL A 525 -31.48 29.19 -8.22
CA VAL A 525 -32.12 28.96 -6.92
C VAL A 525 -31.46 30.01 -6.05
N GLU A 526 -32.21 31.08 -5.74
CA GLU A 526 -31.86 32.08 -4.74
C GLU A 526 -31.09 31.36 -3.64
N PRO A 527 -29.97 31.91 -3.14
CA PRO A 527 -29.35 31.34 -1.99
C PRO A 527 -30.47 31.26 -0.97
N ASP A 528 -31.05 30.07 -0.83
CA ASP A 528 -32.09 29.83 0.13
C ASP A 528 -31.49 30.20 1.49
N ALA A 529 -31.68 31.45 1.85
CA ALA A 529 -31.39 31.99 3.17
C ALA A 529 -32.17 31.21 4.25
N THR A 530 -33.00 30.28 3.80
CA THR A 530 -33.72 29.26 4.54
C THR A 530 -33.06 27.88 4.41
N LEU A 531 -31.80 27.75 4.02
CA LEU A 531 -31.02 26.58 4.43
C LEU A 531 -30.98 26.63 5.95
N SER A 532 -32.14 26.25 6.47
CA SER A 532 -32.46 26.04 7.85
C SER A 532 -31.22 25.52 8.53
N ALA A 533 -30.76 26.22 9.54
CA ALA A 533 -29.91 25.64 10.55
C ALA A 533 -30.60 24.34 11.00
N HIS A 534 -30.35 23.26 10.25
CA HIS A 534 -30.76 21.94 10.67
C HIS A 534 -30.11 21.76 12.02
N ALA A 535 -30.92 21.53 13.04
CA ALA A 535 -30.47 21.32 14.40
C ALA A 535 -29.24 20.39 14.33
N PRO A 536 -28.12 20.75 14.92
CA PRO A 536 -26.89 19.99 14.76
C PRO A 536 -27.19 18.55 15.14
N ALA A 537 -26.95 17.60 14.20
CA ALA A 537 -27.15 16.18 14.45
C ALA A 537 -26.43 15.83 15.74
N SER A 538 -27.02 15.04 16.62
CA SER A 538 -26.43 14.74 17.92
C SER A 538 -25.00 14.22 17.71
N PRO A 539 -24.02 14.53 18.56
CA PRO A 539 -22.62 14.07 18.42
C PRO A 539 -22.52 12.56 18.24
N VAL A 540 -23.46 11.81 18.83
CA VAL A 540 -23.55 10.35 18.73
C VAL A 540 -23.98 9.92 17.32
N ALA A 541 -24.98 10.59 16.74
CA ALA A 541 -25.43 10.30 15.38
C ALA A 541 -24.36 10.60 14.34
N LEU A 542 -23.61 11.69 14.50
CA LEU A 542 -22.46 12.03 13.67
C LEU A 542 -21.34 10.99 13.79
N TRP A 543 -21.08 10.49 15.00
CA TRP A 543 -20.09 9.44 15.23
C TRP A 543 -20.45 8.16 14.47
N PHE A 544 -21.70 7.69 14.60
CA PHE A 544 -22.17 6.51 13.87
C PHE A 544 -22.18 6.72 12.36
N SER A 545 -22.58 7.88 11.87
CA SER A 545 -22.56 8.21 10.44
C SER A 545 -21.15 8.15 9.84
N ARG A 546 -20.15 8.74 10.50
CA ARG A 546 -18.75 8.72 10.06
C ARG A 546 -18.13 7.34 10.16
N MET A 547 -18.36 6.63 11.28
CA MET A 547 -17.95 5.25 11.43
C MET A 547 -18.49 4.38 10.29
N TRP A 548 -19.77 4.54 9.94
CA TRP A 548 -20.39 3.82 8.84
C TRP A 548 -19.83 4.21 7.47
N ALA A 549 -19.49 5.48 7.26
CA ALA A 549 -18.80 5.93 6.04
C ALA A 549 -17.46 5.21 5.84
N PHE A 550 -16.65 5.08 6.90
CA PHE A 550 -15.42 4.29 6.85
C PHE A 550 -15.67 2.81 6.57
N ALA A 551 -16.70 2.22 7.19
CA ALA A 551 -17.06 0.82 6.99
C ALA A 551 -17.53 0.56 5.55
N GLN A 552 -18.40 1.41 5.02
CA GLN A 552 -18.91 1.31 3.65
C GLN A 552 -17.78 1.45 2.63
N ARG A 553 -16.90 2.43 2.80
CA ARG A 553 -15.74 2.61 1.94
C ARG A 553 -14.83 1.39 1.94
N GLU A 554 -14.49 0.85 3.12
CA GLU A 554 -13.65 -0.36 3.24
C GLU A 554 -14.31 -1.59 2.61
N ALA A 555 -15.63 -1.76 2.79
CA ALA A 555 -16.39 -2.84 2.17
C ALA A 555 -16.38 -2.75 0.63
N MET A 556 -16.54 -1.54 0.08
CA MET A 556 -16.43 -1.32 -1.38
C MET A 556 -15.03 -1.64 -1.89
N GLU A 557 -13.97 -1.21 -1.19
CA GLU A 557 -12.59 -1.50 -1.55
C GLU A 557 -12.30 -3.01 -1.55
N LEU A 558 -12.77 -3.74 -0.53
CA LEU A 558 -12.67 -5.20 -0.44
C LEU A 558 -13.41 -5.89 -1.59
N ARG A 559 -14.60 -5.42 -1.95
CA ARG A 559 -15.40 -5.98 -3.05
C ARG A 559 -14.69 -5.87 -4.40
N HIS A 560 -13.95 -4.80 -4.63
CA HIS A 560 -13.19 -4.61 -5.88
C HIS A 560 -11.83 -5.33 -5.89
N ASP A 561 -11.33 -5.77 -4.74
CA ASP A 561 -10.09 -6.53 -4.62
C ASP A 561 -10.40 -8.03 -4.54
N THR A 562 -10.64 -8.64 -5.71
CA THR A 562 -11.03 -10.06 -5.82
C THR A 562 -9.98 -11.01 -5.26
N ILE A 563 -8.69 -10.67 -5.36
CA ILE A 563 -7.59 -11.49 -4.83
C ILE A 563 -7.65 -11.50 -3.30
N ARG A 564 -7.81 -10.34 -2.68
CA ARG A 564 -7.90 -10.21 -1.22
C ARG A 564 -9.16 -10.90 -0.68
N LEU A 565 -10.29 -10.76 -1.39
CA LEU A 565 -11.55 -11.42 -1.02
C LEU A 565 -11.43 -12.95 -1.14
N ALA A 566 -10.84 -13.46 -2.22
CA ALA A 566 -10.59 -14.88 -2.40
C ALA A 566 -9.66 -15.43 -1.30
N PHE A 567 -8.57 -14.72 -0.99
CA PHE A 567 -7.66 -15.10 0.08
C PHE A 567 -8.32 -15.10 1.46
N ALA A 568 -9.25 -14.19 1.71
CA ALA A 568 -9.98 -14.11 2.98
C ALA A 568 -10.89 -15.33 3.22
N VAL A 569 -11.45 -15.93 2.17
CA VAL A 569 -12.34 -17.09 2.28
C VAL A 569 -11.58 -18.42 2.10
N LEU A 570 -10.75 -18.52 1.06
CA LEU A 570 -10.03 -19.76 0.75
C LEU A 570 -8.82 -19.97 1.68
N GLY A 571 -8.16 -18.90 2.11
CA GLY A 571 -7.00 -19.00 2.98
C GLY A 571 -7.28 -19.74 4.29
N PRO A 572 -8.31 -19.36 5.07
CA PRO A 572 -8.70 -20.09 6.27
C PRO A 572 -9.06 -21.56 6.00
N ILE A 573 -9.74 -21.86 4.88
CA ILE A 573 -10.08 -23.24 4.50
C ILE A 573 -8.81 -24.06 4.26
N ILE A 574 -7.83 -23.51 3.54
CA ILE A 574 -6.55 -24.18 3.30
C ILE A 574 -5.82 -24.44 4.62
N VAL A 575 -5.76 -23.43 5.50
CA VAL A 575 -5.14 -23.57 6.83
C VAL A 575 -5.83 -24.66 7.64
N LEU A 576 -7.17 -24.69 7.67
CA LEU A 576 -7.94 -25.69 8.37
C LEU A 576 -7.65 -27.11 7.82
N CYS A 577 -7.72 -27.28 6.50
CA CYS A 577 -7.49 -28.57 5.86
C CYS A 577 -6.07 -29.08 6.11
N VAL A 578 -5.07 -28.25 5.86
CA VAL A 578 -3.67 -28.63 6.06
C VAL A 578 -3.38 -28.94 7.53
N ALA A 579 -3.87 -28.12 8.47
CA ALA A 579 -3.66 -28.36 9.89
C ALA A 579 -4.41 -29.59 10.39
N THR A 580 -5.62 -29.88 9.89
CA THR A 580 -6.43 -31.01 10.33
C THR A 580 -5.93 -32.34 9.75
N TRP A 581 -5.45 -32.35 8.50
CA TRP A 581 -4.81 -33.55 7.92
C TRP A 581 -3.39 -33.77 8.45
N GLY A 582 -2.64 -32.67 8.71
CA GLY A 582 -1.24 -32.75 9.18
C GLY A 582 -1.11 -33.11 10.67
N LEU A 583 -2.10 -32.79 11.50
CA LEU A 583 -2.11 -33.07 12.95
C LEU A 583 -2.94 -34.31 13.27
N SER A 584 -2.62 -35.45 12.68
CA SER A 584 -3.20 -36.74 13.07
C SER A 584 -2.28 -37.45 14.08
N PHE A 585 -2.82 -37.76 15.24
CA PHE A 585 -2.18 -38.62 16.25
C PHE A 585 -2.85 -40.00 16.30
N ASP A 586 -3.66 -40.31 15.29
CA ASP A 586 -4.26 -41.64 15.12
C ASP A 586 -3.14 -42.60 14.75
N VAL A 587 -2.77 -43.47 15.71
CA VAL A 587 -1.75 -44.50 15.52
C VAL A 587 -2.45 -45.78 15.11
N GLU A 588 -2.73 -45.90 13.80
CA GLU A 588 -3.17 -47.14 13.18
C GLU A 588 -1.97 -47.86 12.52
N GLY A 589 -1.95 -49.16 12.59
CA GLY A 589 -0.90 -49.97 11.95
C GLY A 589 0.47 -49.78 12.57
N ILE A 590 0.60 -49.95 13.89
CA ILE A 590 1.90 -49.98 14.59
C ILE A 590 2.72 -51.13 13.98
N ARG A 591 3.75 -50.76 13.24
CA ARG A 591 4.67 -51.72 12.59
C ARG A 591 5.48 -52.38 13.68
N PHE A 592 5.33 -53.70 13.83
CA PHE A 592 6.09 -54.45 14.82
C PHE A 592 6.83 -55.62 14.17
N SER A 593 8.02 -55.93 14.68
CA SER A 593 8.80 -57.10 14.33
C SER A 593 8.98 -57.94 15.62
N VAL A 594 9.16 -59.22 15.47
CA VAL A 594 9.32 -60.15 16.57
C VAL A 594 10.69 -60.84 16.46
N LEU A 595 11.39 -60.89 17.60
CA LEU A 595 12.53 -61.77 17.82
C LEU A 595 12.06 -62.93 18.72
N ASP A 596 11.61 -64.05 18.11
CA ASP A 596 11.16 -65.20 18.86
C ASP A 596 12.30 -66.19 19.06
N ARG A 597 12.89 -66.19 20.22
CA ARG A 597 13.97 -67.08 20.60
C ARG A 597 13.47 -68.41 21.27
N ASP A 598 12.14 -68.51 21.50
CA ASP A 598 11.51 -69.69 22.11
C ASP A 598 10.97 -70.66 21.04
N GLN A 599 10.41 -70.20 19.95
CA GLN A 599 9.87 -70.91 18.78
C GLN A 599 8.85 -71.98 19.16
N THR A 600 8.14 -71.84 20.28
CA THR A 600 7.12 -72.75 20.78
C THR A 600 5.73 -72.45 20.23
N THR A 601 4.74 -73.29 20.49
CA THR A 601 3.34 -73.06 20.16
C THR A 601 2.78 -71.89 20.96
N ASP A 602 3.29 -71.65 22.17
CA ASP A 602 2.80 -70.60 23.07
C ASP A 602 3.39 -69.25 22.73
N SER A 603 4.67 -69.18 22.26
CA SER A 603 5.24 -67.95 21.71
C SER A 603 4.51 -67.51 20.44
N ARG A 604 4.18 -68.45 19.55
CA ARG A 604 3.38 -68.19 18.31
C ARG A 604 2.00 -67.64 18.63
N ARG A 605 1.27 -68.26 19.59
CA ARG A 605 -0.04 -67.74 20.02
C ARG A 605 0.05 -66.33 20.62
N PHE A 606 1.13 -66.03 21.34
CA PHE A 606 1.37 -64.68 21.86
C PHE A 606 1.52 -63.66 20.72
N ILE A 607 2.31 -64.00 19.68
CA ILE A 607 2.52 -63.17 18.53
C ILE A 607 1.21 -62.99 17.74
N GLU A 608 0.40 -64.08 17.54
CA GLU A 608 -0.88 -64.03 16.86
C GLU A 608 -1.88 -63.04 17.50
N HIS A 609 -1.84 -62.85 18.82
CA HIS A 609 -2.67 -61.84 19.50
C HIS A 609 -2.34 -60.40 19.06
N PHE A 610 -1.07 -60.10 18.81
CA PHE A 610 -0.65 -58.81 18.31
C PHE A 610 -0.98 -58.71 16.79
N ALA A 611 -0.71 -59.75 16.00
CA ALA A 611 -0.98 -59.74 14.57
C ALA A 611 -2.49 -59.72 14.25
N GLY A 612 -3.35 -60.29 15.12
CA GLY A 612 -4.80 -60.28 15.02
C GLY A 612 -5.44 -58.95 15.48
N SER A 613 -4.70 -58.07 16.10
CA SER A 613 -5.21 -56.75 16.56
C SER A 613 -5.17 -55.73 15.41
N PRO A 614 -6.25 -54.97 15.17
CA PRO A 614 -6.28 -53.97 14.12
C PRO A 614 -5.32 -52.80 14.30
N HIS A 615 -4.71 -52.69 15.48
CA HIS A 615 -3.76 -51.63 15.79
C HIS A 615 -2.30 -51.95 15.42
N PHE A 616 -2.01 -53.22 15.13
CA PHE A 616 -0.64 -53.68 14.86
C PHE A 616 -0.51 -54.24 13.46
N LEU A 617 0.67 -53.97 12.84
CA LEU A 617 1.00 -54.49 11.50
C LEU A 617 2.33 -55.24 11.57
N GLU A 618 2.27 -56.56 11.43
CA GLU A 618 3.44 -57.41 11.51
C GLU A 618 4.41 -57.17 10.35
N GLN A 619 5.68 -57.07 10.68
CA GLN A 619 6.81 -56.96 9.74
C GLN A 619 7.63 -58.26 9.74
N ALA A 620 8.66 -58.33 8.91
CA ALA A 620 9.55 -59.50 8.87
C ALA A 620 10.12 -59.77 10.28
N PRO A 621 10.14 -61.06 10.69
CA PRO A 621 10.73 -61.45 11.96
C PRO A 621 12.23 -61.20 11.98
N LEU A 622 12.80 -61.08 13.19
CA LEU A 622 14.20 -60.84 13.40
C LEU A 622 14.90 -62.17 13.74
N ASP A 623 16.11 -62.36 13.23
CA ASP A 623 16.91 -63.59 13.51
C ASP A 623 17.90 -63.36 14.63
N ASP A 624 18.31 -62.11 14.89
CA ASP A 624 19.32 -61.79 15.92
C ASP A 624 19.02 -60.46 16.65
N ALA A 625 19.40 -60.40 17.91
CA ALA A 625 19.21 -59.22 18.75
C ALA A 625 19.94 -57.95 18.21
N GLY A 626 21.04 -58.13 17.47
CA GLY A 626 21.73 -57.02 16.81
C GLY A 626 20.92 -56.30 15.76
N GLN A 627 19.88 -56.96 15.22
CA GLN A 627 19.00 -56.38 14.21
C GLN A 627 17.95 -55.42 14.83
N ILE A 628 17.67 -55.50 16.14
CA ILE A 628 16.69 -54.65 16.81
C ILE A 628 16.99 -53.16 16.59
N ASP A 629 18.21 -52.75 16.87
CA ASP A 629 18.63 -51.35 16.75
C ASP A 629 18.65 -50.91 15.28
N THR A 630 19.03 -51.78 14.37
CA THR A 630 19.03 -51.50 12.93
C THR A 630 17.62 -51.31 12.36
N GLN A 631 16.66 -52.16 12.73
CA GLN A 631 15.26 -52.08 12.31
C GLN A 631 14.58 -50.83 12.89
N MET A 632 14.87 -50.49 14.12
CA MET A 632 14.32 -49.27 14.76
C MET A 632 14.94 -48.01 14.17
N ARG A 633 16.26 -47.96 13.90
CA ARG A 633 16.93 -46.84 13.26
C ARG A 633 16.47 -46.62 11.81
N SER A 634 16.17 -47.69 11.06
CA SER A 634 15.63 -47.61 9.72
C SER A 634 14.14 -47.25 9.64
N ALA A 635 13.48 -47.11 10.82
CA ALA A 635 12.04 -46.88 10.94
C ALA A 635 11.16 -47.94 10.26
N GLN A 636 11.69 -49.14 10.01
CA GLN A 636 10.93 -50.25 9.46
C GLN A 636 9.97 -50.80 10.53
N SER A 637 10.39 -50.84 11.79
CA SER A 637 9.56 -51.23 12.94
C SER A 637 9.57 -50.17 14.02
N TRP A 638 8.40 -49.87 14.59
CA TRP A 638 8.22 -48.92 15.71
C TRP A 638 8.16 -49.64 17.07
N LEU A 639 7.92 -50.94 17.00
CA LEU A 639 7.89 -51.85 18.13
C LEU A 639 8.66 -53.12 17.80
N VAL A 640 9.49 -53.57 18.70
CA VAL A 640 10.11 -54.89 18.61
C VAL A 640 9.74 -55.69 19.83
N ILE A 641 9.24 -56.91 19.63
CA ILE A 641 8.90 -57.86 20.72
C ILE A 641 10.00 -58.90 20.79
N ASP A 642 10.70 -58.98 21.91
CA ASP A 642 11.76 -59.94 22.15
C ASP A 642 11.26 -61.02 23.14
N ILE A 643 11.03 -62.22 22.64
CA ILE A 643 10.56 -63.36 23.40
C ILE A 643 11.77 -64.20 23.81
N PRO A 644 12.06 -64.32 25.11
CA PRO A 644 13.24 -65.05 25.59
C PRO A 644 13.09 -66.57 25.41
N PRO A 645 14.20 -67.32 25.32
CA PRO A 645 14.15 -68.76 25.28
C PRO A 645 13.58 -69.36 26.57
N GLY A 646 12.72 -70.35 26.46
CA GLY A 646 12.02 -71.00 27.57
C GLY A 646 10.73 -70.33 27.97
N PHE A 647 10.24 -69.31 27.18
CA PHE A 647 8.98 -68.61 27.44
C PHE A 647 7.78 -69.58 27.63
N GLY A 648 7.55 -70.53 26.71
CA GLY A 648 6.43 -71.44 26.80
C GLY A 648 6.53 -72.40 27.97
N ARG A 649 7.76 -72.87 28.30
CA ARG A 649 8.00 -73.73 29.49
C ARG A 649 7.71 -72.99 30.77
N ASP A 650 8.15 -71.76 30.89
CA ASP A 650 7.99 -70.96 32.14
C ASP A 650 6.52 -70.56 32.30
N LEU A 651 5.82 -70.26 31.15
CA LEU A 651 4.40 -69.95 31.17
C LEU A 651 3.55 -71.13 31.65
N ILE A 652 3.79 -72.35 31.11
CA ILE A 652 3.07 -73.59 31.52
C ILE A 652 3.42 -73.96 32.95
N GLY A 653 4.66 -73.69 33.39
CA GLY A 653 5.15 -73.98 34.72
C GLY A 653 4.66 -73.00 35.80
N GLY A 654 3.77 -72.08 35.47
CA GLY A 654 3.27 -71.08 36.42
C GLY A 654 4.27 -70.00 36.80
N ARG A 655 5.38 -69.86 36.11
CA ARG A 655 6.34 -68.79 36.27
C ARG A 655 5.92 -67.60 35.40
N GLN A 656 6.33 -66.40 35.77
CA GLN A 656 6.06 -65.19 34.98
C GLN A 656 7.24 -64.88 34.05
N PRO A 657 7.20 -65.29 32.76
CA PRO A 657 8.28 -64.96 31.82
C PRO A 657 8.29 -63.45 31.53
N GLU A 658 9.50 -62.87 31.41
CA GLU A 658 9.67 -61.48 31.03
C GLU A 658 9.81 -61.36 29.50
N VAL A 659 8.93 -60.62 28.85
CA VAL A 659 8.99 -60.30 27.41
C VAL A 659 9.50 -58.84 27.27
N GLY A 660 10.51 -58.68 26.42
CA GLY A 660 11.06 -57.37 26.10
C GLY A 660 10.24 -56.63 25.02
N PHE A 661 9.81 -55.44 25.36
CA PHE A 661 9.16 -54.55 24.35
C PHE A 661 10.00 -53.31 24.13
N PHE A 662 10.62 -53.21 22.95
CA PHE A 662 11.41 -52.06 22.54
C PHE A 662 10.53 -51.14 21.70
N VAL A 663 10.28 -49.92 22.18
CA VAL A 663 9.42 -48.94 21.55
C VAL A 663 10.27 -47.76 21.07
N ASP A 664 10.02 -47.29 19.82
CA ASP A 664 10.68 -46.10 19.28
C ASP A 664 10.23 -44.85 20.05
N GLY A 665 11.15 -44.27 20.85
CA GLY A 665 10.96 -43.08 21.67
C GLY A 665 11.15 -41.77 20.90
N GLY A 666 11.45 -41.77 19.61
CA GLY A 666 11.68 -40.58 18.80
C GLY A 666 10.44 -39.67 18.67
N SER A 667 9.24 -40.24 18.86
CA SER A 667 7.98 -39.50 18.96
C SER A 667 7.31 -39.82 20.28
N LEU A 668 7.30 -38.87 21.23
CA LEU A 668 6.78 -39.06 22.59
C LEU A 668 5.32 -39.55 22.61
N VAL A 669 4.46 -38.98 21.76
CA VAL A 669 3.04 -39.31 21.69
C VAL A 669 2.85 -40.73 21.13
N ARG A 670 3.57 -41.07 20.05
CA ARG A 670 3.52 -42.41 19.45
C ARG A 670 4.05 -43.46 20.40
N ALA A 671 5.17 -43.21 21.09
CA ALA A 671 5.74 -44.13 22.07
C ALA A 671 4.79 -44.42 23.23
N ALA A 672 4.16 -43.38 23.79
CA ALA A 672 3.19 -43.54 24.86
C ALA A 672 1.95 -44.35 24.41
N HIS A 673 1.46 -44.09 23.22
CA HIS A 673 0.32 -44.80 22.64
C HIS A 673 0.67 -46.27 22.37
N THR A 674 1.80 -46.53 21.72
CA THR A 674 2.30 -47.89 21.46
C THR A 674 2.48 -48.69 22.78
N ALA A 675 3.10 -48.10 23.81
CA ALA A 675 3.30 -48.75 25.10
C ALA A 675 1.96 -49.11 25.78
N ASN A 676 0.95 -48.24 25.70
CA ASN A 676 -0.38 -48.54 26.27
C ASN A 676 -1.11 -49.62 25.47
N SER A 677 -1.03 -49.63 24.13
CA SER A 677 -1.61 -50.65 23.29
C SER A 677 -0.94 -52.02 23.53
N VAL A 678 0.37 -52.04 23.68
CA VAL A 678 1.12 -53.27 24.04
C VAL A 678 0.65 -53.82 25.36
N LYS A 679 0.53 -52.99 26.39
CA LYS A 679 0.03 -53.42 27.72
C LYS A 679 -1.37 -54.03 27.65
N ALA A 680 -2.27 -53.41 26.86
CA ALA A 680 -3.63 -53.87 26.72
C ALA A 680 -3.68 -55.28 26.08
N VAL A 681 -2.99 -55.50 24.96
CA VAL A 681 -2.93 -56.79 24.28
C VAL A 681 -2.23 -57.87 25.13
N ALA A 682 -1.15 -57.50 25.83
CA ALA A 682 -0.44 -58.43 26.72
C ALA A 682 -1.33 -58.90 27.91
N ILE A 683 -2.10 -57.97 28.50
CA ILE A 683 -3.06 -58.33 29.59
C ILE A 683 -4.17 -59.21 29.02
N GLU A 684 -4.72 -58.90 27.88
CA GLU A 684 -5.76 -59.70 27.21
C GLU A 684 -5.26 -61.10 26.93
N HIS A 685 -4.05 -61.25 26.41
CA HIS A 685 -3.41 -62.59 26.23
C HIS A 685 -3.29 -63.30 27.54
N ALA A 686 -2.81 -62.68 28.59
CA ALA A 686 -2.63 -63.32 29.92
C ALA A 686 -3.96 -63.82 30.50
N VAL A 687 -5.04 -63.01 30.36
CA VAL A 687 -6.39 -63.41 30.81
C VAL A 687 -6.95 -64.57 29.94
N ASN A 688 -6.76 -64.58 28.65
CA ASN A 688 -7.20 -65.65 27.77
C ASN A 688 -6.42 -66.92 28.00
N PHE A 689 -5.12 -66.85 28.23
CA PHE A 689 -4.30 -68.00 28.59
C PHE A 689 -4.77 -68.65 29.92
N ALA A 690 -4.97 -67.83 30.97
CA ALA A 690 -5.44 -68.34 32.25
C ALA A 690 -6.83 -69.01 32.18
N ARG A 691 -7.72 -68.53 31.32
CA ARG A 691 -9.05 -69.11 31.04
C ARG A 691 -8.99 -70.46 30.34
N THR A 692 -7.98 -70.66 29.50
CA THR A 692 -7.87 -71.89 28.66
C THR A 692 -6.96 -72.95 29.26
N THR A 693 -6.18 -72.64 30.32
CA THR A 693 -5.25 -73.57 30.96
C THR A 693 -5.86 -74.14 32.23
N PRO A 694 -6.10 -75.46 32.33
CA PRO A 694 -6.62 -76.08 33.56
C PRO A 694 -5.66 -75.89 34.71
N GLY A 695 -6.16 -75.28 35.80
CA GLY A 695 -5.37 -75.05 37.04
C GLY A 695 -4.63 -73.72 37.11
N ALA A 696 -4.70 -72.89 36.05
CA ALA A 696 -4.17 -71.56 36.12
C ALA A 696 -5.16 -70.62 36.89
N GLU A 697 -4.63 -69.89 37.90
CA GLU A 697 -5.42 -68.87 38.56
C GLU A 697 -5.61 -67.66 37.59
N VAL A 698 -6.88 -67.37 37.26
CA VAL A 698 -7.19 -66.17 36.47
C VAL A 698 -6.78 -64.96 37.34
N PRO A 699 -5.88 -64.09 36.89
CA PRO A 699 -5.53 -62.91 37.63
C PRO A 699 -6.78 -62.04 37.85
N THR A 700 -7.36 -62.17 39.04
CA THR A 700 -8.47 -61.30 39.45
C THR A 700 -7.90 -59.99 39.88
N LEU A 701 -7.99 -58.96 39.04
CA LEU A 701 -7.75 -57.60 39.48
C LEU A 701 -8.76 -57.30 40.60
N PRO A 702 -8.34 -56.73 41.72
CA PRO A 702 -9.21 -56.40 42.85
C PRO A 702 -10.32 -55.42 42.48
N VAL A 703 -10.19 -54.77 41.32
CA VAL A 703 -11.15 -53.84 40.78
C VAL A 703 -11.21 -54.04 39.26
N ASN A 704 -12.40 -54.22 38.71
CA ASN A 704 -12.61 -54.21 37.25
C ASN A 704 -12.60 -52.77 36.73
N VAL A 705 -11.55 -52.37 35.99
CA VAL A 705 -11.41 -51.04 35.42
C VAL A 705 -11.90 -51.06 33.99
N GLU A 706 -13.09 -50.53 33.77
CA GLU A 706 -13.62 -50.28 32.42
C GLU A 706 -13.48 -48.80 32.07
N PRO A 707 -12.48 -48.39 31.29
CA PRO A 707 -12.34 -46.99 30.86
C PRO A 707 -13.46 -46.66 29.87
N ARG A 708 -14.32 -45.72 30.23
CA ARG A 708 -15.34 -45.17 29.31
C ARG A 708 -14.91 -43.78 28.82
N LEU A 709 -14.55 -43.69 27.57
CA LEU A 709 -14.22 -42.42 26.93
C LEU A 709 -15.50 -41.61 26.74
N SER A 710 -15.59 -40.47 27.39
CA SER A 710 -16.65 -39.51 27.22
C SER A 710 -16.27 -38.49 26.11
N TYR A 711 -17.27 -38.07 25.36
CA TYR A 711 -17.16 -37.00 24.34
C TYR A 711 -16.50 -37.36 22.99
N ASN A 712 -15.42 -38.13 22.93
CA ASN A 712 -14.81 -38.67 21.73
C ASN A 712 -14.64 -40.18 21.85
N GLN A 713 -15.74 -40.92 21.77
CA GLN A 713 -15.78 -42.40 21.99
C GLN A 713 -14.95 -43.16 20.93
N SER A 714 -14.87 -42.64 19.71
CA SER A 714 -14.08 -43.25 18.64
C SER A 714 -12.58 -42.89 18.71
N TYR A 715 -12.18 -42.06 19.66
CA TYR A 715 -10.79 -41.62 19.90
C TYR A 715 -10.08 -41.05 18.66
N ARG A 716 -10.85 -40.49 17.72
CA ARG A 716 -10.30 -39.92 16.46
C ARG A 716 -9.68 -38.55 16.73
N SER A 717 -8.45 -38.36 16.28
CA SER A 717 -7.72 -37.09 16.36
C SER A 717 -8.45 -35.93 15.71
N VAL A 718 -9.11 -36.18 14.58
CA VAL A 718 -9.88 -35.18 13.81
C VAL A 718 -11.00 -34.56 14.66
N PHE A 719 -11.65 -35.34 15.57
CA PHE A 719 -12.74 -34.82 16.42
C PHE A 719 -12.24 -33.90 17.55
N ALA A 720 -10.96 -34.02 17.94
CA ALA A 720 -10.32 -33.16 18.92
C ALA A 720 -9.63 -31.94 18.26
N PHE A 721 -8.87 -32.20 17.20
CA PHE A 721 -8.06 -31.15 16.53
C PHE A 721 -8.84 -30.33 15.52
N GLY A 722 -9.87 -30.89 14.85
CA GLY A 722 -10.70 -30.14 13.91
C GLY A 722 -11.30 -28.86 14.49
N PRO A 723 -12.07 -28.95 15.61
CA PRO A 723 -12.58 -27.77 16.31
C PRO A 723 -11.50 -26.82 16.82
N SER A 724 -10.32 -27.35 17.15
CA SER A 724 -9.17 -26.55 17.61
C SER A 724 -8.52 -25.79 16.45
N ASN A 725 -8.40 -26.44 15.29
CA ASN A 725 -7.86 -25.81 14.06
C ASN A 725 -8.80 -24.75 13.47
N LEU A 726 -10.09 -24.80 13.79
CA LEU A 726 -11.04 -23.72 13.48
C LEU A 726 -10.57 -22.40 14.11
N MET A 727 -10.12 -22.43 15.35
CA MET A 727 -9.55 -21.26 16.04
C MET A 727 -8.30 -20.75 15.32
N LEU A 728 -7.37 -21.62 14.94
CA LEU A 728 -6.14 -21.25 14.22
C LEU A 728 -6.46 -20.57 12.91
N ALA A 729 -7.36 -21.14 12.10
CA ALA A 729 -7.76 -20.60 10.81
C ALA A 729 -8.44 -19.23 10.93
N LEU A 730 -9.28 -19.02 11.95
CA LEU A 730 -9.94 -17.75 12.23
C LEU A 730 -9.03 -16.71 12.89
N THR A 731 -7.83 -17.08 13.36
CA THR A 731 -6.87 -16.14 13.94
C THR A 731 -6.03 -15.47 12.85
N LEU A 732 -5.37 -16.28 12.04
CA LEU A 732 -4.28 -15.83 11.16
C LEU A 732 -4.76 -14.85 10.10
N ILE A 733 -5.72 -15.26 9.30
CA ILE A 733 -6.14 -14.48 8.12
C ILE A 733 -6.89 -13.19 8.49
N PRO A 734 -7.88 -13.20 9.40
CA PRO A 734 -8.57 -11.97 9.78
C PRO A 734 -7.65 -10.93 10.44
N ALA A 735 -6.73 -11.34 11.32
CA ALA A 735 -5.77 -10.42 11.94
C ALA A 735 -4.85 -9.78 10.88
N MET A 736 -4.36 -10.59 9.95
CA MET A 736 -3.46 -10.12 8.89
C MET A 736 -4.16 -9.14 7.95
N LEU A 737 -5.39 -9.42 7.54
CA LEU A 737 -6.15 -8.56 6.64
C LEU A 737 -6.49 -7.21 7.27
N THR A 738 -6.87 -7.19 8.56
CA THR A 738 -7.13 -5.93 9.27
C THR A 738 -5.87 -5.11 9.51
N ALA A 739 -4.75 -5.74 9.84
CA ALA A 739 -3.47 -5.06 9.95
C ALA A 739 -3.07 -4.41 8.62
N LEU A 740 -3.21 -5.15 7.52
CA LEU A 740 -2.90 -4.70 6.17
C LEU A 740 -3.78 -3.52 5.75
N GLY A 741 -5.08 -3.52 6.09
CA GLY A 741 -6.02 -2.48 5.73
C GLY A 741 -5.63 -1.08 6.22
N VAL A 742 -5.06 -0.97 7.44
CA VAL A 742 -4.59 0.31 7.98
C VAL A 742 -3.20 0.68 7.46
N VAL A 743 -2.27 -0.29 7.41
CA VAL A 743 -0.90 -0.02 6.96
C VAL A 743 -0.86 0.40 5.50
N ARG A 744 -1.74 -0.15 4.67
CA ARG A 744 -1.89 0.27 3.26
C ARG A 744 -2.24 1.76 3.14
N GLU A 745 -3.12 2.29 4.00
CA GLU A 745 -3.42 3.73 3.96
C GLU A 745 -2.22 4.60 4.36
N LYS A 746 -1.42 4.12 5.31
CA LYS A 746 -0.17 4.81 5.68
C LYS A 746 0.81 4.83 4.51
N GLU A 747 1.03 3.69 3.89
CA GLU A 747 2.00 3.52 2.79
C GLU A 747 1.57 4.25 1.51
N MET A 748 0.28 4.23 1.17
CA MET A 748 -0.27 4.93 0.02
C MET A 748 -0.53 6.43 0.26
N GLY A 749 -0.44 6.89 1.52
CA GLY A 749 -0.65 8.28 1.91
C GLY A 749 -2.13 8.70 2.03
N THR A 750 -3.10 7.82 1.79
CA THR A 750 -4.54 8.14 1.93
C THR A 750 -4.97 8.40 3.38
N ILE A 751 -4.12 8.05 4.36
CA ILE A 751 -4.34 8.36 5.77
C ILE A 751 -4.47 9.88 6.04
N VAL A 752 -3.96 10.73 5.14
CA VAL A 752 -4.14 12.19 5.21
C VAL A 752 -5.61 12.57 5.24
N ASN A 753 -6.50 11.80 4.60
CA ASN A 753 -7.95 12.03 4.68
C ASN A 753 -8.48 11.96 6.12
N LEU A 754 -7.92 11.06 6.95
CA LEU A 754 -8.25 11.02 8.37
C LEU A 754 -7.71 12.25 9.11
N TYR A 755 -6.49 12.69 8.81
CA TYR A 755 -5.86 13.82 9.49
C TYR A 755 -6.57 15.13 9.19
N ALA A 756 -6.92 15.37 7.92
CA ALA A 756 -7.59 16.57 7.45
C ALA A 756 -9.09 16.63 7.81
N SER A 757 -9.71 15.49 8.11
CA SER A 757 -11.16 15.40 8.35
C SER A 757 -11.55 15.58 9.82
N PRO A 758 -12.82 15.90 10.12
CA PRO A 758 -13.35 15.93 11.48
C PRO A 758 -13.53 14.53 12.10
N GLY A 759 -13.28 13.44 11.36
CA GLY A 759 -13.38 12.06 11.84
C GLY A 759 -12.43 11.77 13.00
N SER A 760 -12.87 11.00 13.99
CA SER A 760 -12.05 10.55 15.11
C SER A 760 -11.31 9.26 14.79
N ILE A 761 -10.19 9.00 15.48
CA ILE A 761 -9.46 7.73 15.35
C ILE A 761 -10.36 6.53 15.70
N GLY A 762 -11.26 6.69 16.67
CA GLY A 762 -12.20 5.64 17.06
C GLY A 762 -13.20 5.29 15.94
N GLU A 763 -13.78 6.29 15.26
CA GLU A 763 -14.66 6.11 14.11
C GLU A 763 -13.93 5.38 12.97
N PHE A 764 -12.69 5.77 12.70
CA PHE A 764 -11.83 5.16 11.70
C PHE A 764 -11.52 3.68 12.02
N LEU A 765 -11.04 3.38 13.24
CA LEU A 765 -10.64 2.02 13.62
C LEU A 765 -11.84 1.07 13.65
N VAL A 766 -12.96 1.49 14.28
CA VAL A 766 -14.17 0.66 14.34
C VAL A 766 -14.79 0.51 12.96
N GLY A 767 -14.87 1.60 12.18
CA GLY A 767 -15.38 1.55 10.81
C GLY A 767 -14.58 0.60 9.93
N LYS A 768 -13.27 0.62 10.02
CA LYS A 768 -12.42 -0.33 9.29
C LYS A 768 -12.57 -1.77 9.77
N GLN A 769 -12.81 -1.99 11.06
CA GLN A 769 -12.94 -3.32 11.63
C GLN A 769 -14.20 -4.06 11.16
N LEU A 770 -15.33 -3.36 11.02
CA LEU A 770 -16.64 -3.95 10.76
C LEU A 770 -16.70 -4.86 9.51
N PRO A 771 -16.20 -4.46 8.33
CA PRO A 771 -16.19 -5.32 7.15
C PRO A 771 -15.38 -6.60 7.36
N TYR A 772 -14.27 -6.52 8.09
CA TYR A 772 -13.43 -7.69 8.38
C TYR A 772 -14.07 -8.64 9.39
N ILE A 773 -14.84 -8.14 10.35
CA ILE A 773 -15.67 -8.99 11.22
C ILE A 773 -16.69 -9.74 10.36
N GLY A 774 -17.40 -9.03 9.46
CA GLY A 774 -18.36 -9.67 8.55
C GLY A 774 -17.73 -10.76 7.67
N LEU A 775 -16.54 -10.47 7.13
CA LEU A 775 -15.79 -11.42 6.32
C LEU A 775 -15.30 -12.62 7.14
N SER A 776 -14.89 -12.39 8.41
CA SER A 776 -14.50 -13.47 9.33
C SER A 776 -15.68 -14.38 9.68
N VAL A 777 -16.88 -13.82 9.81
CA VAL A 777 -18.11 -14.60 10.02
C VAL A 777 -18.44 -15.44 8.79
N LEU A 778 -18.27 -14.90 7.59
CA LEU A 778 -18.44 -15.67 6.36
C LEU A 778 -17.44 -16.82 6.27
N SER A 779 -16.16 -16.56 6.60
CA SER A 779 -15.12 -17.59 6.66
C SER A 779 -15.46 -18.65 7.71
N TYR A 780 -15.94 -18.25 8.89
CA TYR A 780 -16.40 -19.16 9.94
C TYR A 780 -17.48 -20.12 9.46
N ILE A 781 -18.50 -19.61 8.77
CA ILE A 781 -19.57 -20.45 8.23
C ILE A 781 -19.00 -21.50 7.26
N SER A 782 -18.12 -21.10 6.36
CA SER A 782 -17.45 -22.01 5.43
C SER A 782 -16.59 -23.06 6.14
N LEU A 783 -15.82 -22.66 7.17
CA LEU A 783 -14.97 -23.57 7.94
C LEU A 783 -15.77 -24.60 8.74
N VAL A 784 -16.88 -24.19 9.37
CA VAL A 784 -17.79 -25.12 10.06
C VAL A 784 -18.41 -26.08 9.06
N GLY A 785 -18.80 -25.60 7.88
CA GLY A 785 -19.28 -26.46 6.80
C GLY A 785 -18.25 -27.52 6.38
N VAL A 786 -17.00 -27.14 6.21
CA VAL A 786 -15.89 -28.06 5.88
C VAL A 786 -15.66 -29.07 7.01
N LEU A 787 -15.66 -28.65 8.28
CA LEU A 787 -15.51 -29.55 9.41
C LEU A 787 -16.61 -30.63 9.46
N ILE A 788 -17.85 -30.24 9.20
CA ILE A 788 -18.99 -31.18 9.26
C ILE A 788 -19.04 -32.08 8.02
N VAL A 789 -18.92 -31.48 6.81
CA VAL A 789 -19.16 -32.21 5.54
C VAL A 789 -17.92 -32.99 5.10
N VAL A 790 -16.73 -32.39 5.15
CA VAL A 790 -15.49 -33.01 4.64
C VAL A 790 -14.85 -33.90 5.72
N PHE A 791 -14.75 -33.40 6.94
CA PHE A 791 -14.07 -34.11 8.02
C PHE A 791 -15.02 -34.97 8.88
N GLY A 792 -16.34 -34.84 8.70
CA GLY A 792 -17.33 -35.64 9.44
C GLY A 792 -17.37 -35.38 10.95
N VAL A 793 -16.91 -34.19 11.39
CA VAL A 793 -16.89 -33.84 12.82
C VAL A 793 -18.31 -33.56 13.31
N PRO A 794 -18.83 -34.33 14.28
CA PRO A 794 -20.21 -34.15 14.74
C PRO A 794 -20.34 -32.87 15.57
N LEU A 795 -21.31 -32.03 15.24
CA LEU A 795 -21.67 -30.86 16.05
C LEU A 795 -22.72 -31.30 17.11
N LYS A 796 -22.31 -31.44 18.36
CA LYS A 796 -23.17 -31.94 19.46
C LYS A 796 -23.92 -30.84 20.18
N GLY A 797 -23.40 -29.60 20.14
CA GLY A 797 -23.95 -28.45 20.85
C GLY A 797 -24.73 -27.49 19.94
N SER A 798 -24.98 -26.29 20.46
CA SER A 798 -25.76 -25.25 19.79
C SER A 798 -24.94 -24.49 18.76
N VAL A 799 -25.37 -24.46 17.49
CA VAL A 799 -24.81 -23.64 16.42
C VAL A 799 -24.78 -22.18 16.81
N LEU A 800 -25.84 -21.69 17.45
CA LEU A 800 -25.96 -20.29 17.86
C LEU A 800 -24.90 -19.92 18.91
N ALA A 801 -24.62 -20.82 19.87
CA ALA A 801 -23.56 -20.62 20.85
C ALA A 801 -22.17 -20.53 20.20
N LEU A 802 -21.89 -21.40 19.23
CA LEU A 802 -20.64 -21.35 18.47
C LEU A 802 -20.52 -20.05 17.65
N THR A 803 -21.61 -19.61 17.00
CA THR A 803 -21.64 -18.38 16.20
C THR A 803 -21.42 -17.16 17.06
N LEU A 804 -22.05 -17.04 18.22
CA LEU A 804 -21.80 -15.94 19.16
C LEU A 804 -20.37 -15.89 19.65
N GLY A 805 -19.79 -17.06 19.96
CA GLY A 805 -18.38 -17.18 20.30
C GLY A 805 -17.47 -16.77 19.15
N ALA A 806 -17.78 -17.18 17.92
CA ALA A 806 -17.01 -16.83 16.72
C ALA A 806 -17.06 -15.34 16.40
N VAL A 807 -18.22 -14.69 16.57
CA VAL A 807 -18.36 -13.23 16.38
C VAL A 807 -17.55 -12.47 17.42
N ALA A 808 -17.64 -12.84 18.70
CA ALA A 808 -16.85 -12.24 19.78
C ALA A 808 -15.34 -12.45 19.53
N TYR A 809 -14.97 -13.62 19.05
CA TYR A 809 -13.59 -13.93 18.69
C TYR A 809 -13.08 -13.12 17.49
N ALA A 810 -13.87 -13.06 16.41
CA ALA A 810 -13.58 -12.25 15.24
C ALA A 810 -13.37 -10.77 15.61
N ALA A 811 -14.20 -10.23 16.49
CA ALA A 811 -14.03 -8.87 17.01
C ALA A 811 -12.70 -8.69 17.75
N ALA A 812 -12.30 -9.67 18.60
CA ALA A 812 -11.03 -9.61 19.33
C ALA A 812 -9.82 -9.71 18.41
N ILE A 813 -9.82 -10.64 17.45
CA ILE A 813 -8.68 -10.91 16.58
C ILE A 813 -8.50 -9.80 15.52
N THR A 814 -9.58 -9.27 14.98
CA THR A 814 -9.51 -8.12 14.06
C THR A 814 -9.00 -6.88 14.79
N ALA A 815 -9.41 -6.65 16.05
CA ALA A 815 -8.86 -5.58 16.89
C ALA A 815 -7.37 -5.77 17.19
N PHE A 816 -6.92 -7.02 17.38
CA PHE A 816 -5.50 -7.34 17.52
C PHE A 816 -4.70 -6.99 16.27
N GLY A 817 -5.22 -7.29 15.08
CA GLY A 817 -4.62 -6.86 13.80
C GLY A 817 -4.49 -5.35 13.69
N LEU A 818 -5.53 -4.59 14.11
CA LEU A 818 -5.49 -3.12 14.17
C LEU A 818 -4.43 -2.62 15.14
N LEU A 819 -4.25 -3.27 16.29
CA LEU A 819 -3.19 -2.93 17.24
C LEU A 819 -1.80 -3.10 16.62
N ILE A 820 -1.54 -4.22 15.94
CA ILE A 820 -0.26 -4.45 15.25
C ILE A 820 -0.01 -3.38 14.19
N SER A 821 -1.04 -2.97 13.45
CA SER A 821 -0.93 -1.93 12.43
C SER A 821 -0.43 -0.59 12.97
N ALA A 822 -0.58 -0.34 14.26
CA ALA A 822 -0.12 0.91 14.89
C ALA A 822 1.42 0.99 14.96
N PHE A 823 2.11 -0.16 15.07
CA PHE A 823 3.57 -0.23 15.21
C PHE A 823 4.31 -0.32 13.88
N VAL A 824 3.62 -0.65 12.78
CA VAL A 824 4.24 -1.00 11.51
C VAL A 824 3.90 0.04 10.43
N GLN A 825 4.85 0.29 9.52
CA GLN A 825 4.69 1.27 8.45
C GLN A 825 4.56 0.65 7.05
N THR A 826 5.06 -0.57 6.86
CA THR A 826 5.04 -1.26 5.55
C THR A 826 4.12 -2.47 5.56
N GLN A 827 3.46 -2.75 4.43
CA GLN A 827 2.55 -3.88 4.27
C GLN A 827 3.26 -5.22 4.52
N VAL A 828 4.48 -5.37 4.03
CA VAL A 828 5.28 -6.58 4.19
C VAL A 828 5.57 -6.87 5.67
N ALA A 829 6.02 -5.86 6.41
CA ALA A 829 6.28 -6.00 7.84
C ALA A 829 5.00 -6.30 8.64
N ALA A 830 3.85 -5.72 8.26
CA ALA A 830 2.56 -6.00 8.88
C ALA A 830 2.15 -7.47 8.70
N GLN A 831 2.30 -8.01 7.49
CA GLN A 831 1.99 -9.42 7.20
C GLN A 831 2.85 -10.37 8.04
N PHE A 832 4.16 -10.21 7.99
CA PHE A 832 5.08 -11.10 8.72
C PHE A 832 4.90 -11.01 10.24
N LEU A 833 4.85 -9.81 10.79
CA LEU A 833 4.70 -9.64 12.25
C LEU A 833 3.38 -10.22 12.74
N THR A 834 2.28 -9.94 12.03
CA THR A 834 0.96 -10.49 12.41
C THR A 834 0.95 -12.00 12.29
N ALA A 835 1.49 -12.57 11.20
CA ALA A 835 1.54 -14.02 11.02
C ALA A 835 2.35 -14.71 12.10
N ILE A 836 3.55 -14.23 12.40
CA ILE A 836 4.44 -14.79 13.43
C ILE A 836 3.75 -14.76 14.81
N LEU A 837 3.21 -13.61 15.20
CA LEU A 837 2.55 -13.48 16.51
C LEU A 837 1.30 -14.36 16.59
N CYS A 838 0.45 -14.38 15.57
CA CYS A 838 -0.74 -15.22 15.54
C CYS A 838 -0.39 -16.70 15.63
N VAL A 839 0.55 -17.18 14.82
CA VAL A 839 0.94 -18.61 14.83
C VAL A 839 1.54 -19.01 16.18
N ILE A 840 2.49 -18.26 16.70
CA ILE A 840 3.12 -18.58 18.00
C ILE A 840 2.08 -18.61 19.12
N MET A 841 1.22 -17.59 19.20
CA MET A 841 0.23 -17.50 20.28
C MET A 841 -0.84 -18.60 20.18
N THR A 842 -1.28 -18.94 18.96
CA THR A 842 -2.32 -19.95 18.78
C THR A 842 -1.79 -21.36 18.91
N THR A 843 -0.58 -21.68 18.45
CA THR A 843 -0.07 -23.05 18.53
C THR A 843 0.41 -23.41 19.96
N ASN A 844 1.11 -22.51 20.63
CA ASN A 844 1.75 -22.83 21.90
C ASN A 844 0.91 -22.47 23.14
N PHE A 845 0.07 -21.42 23.06
CA PHE A 845 -0.59 -20.86 24.24
C PHE A 845 -2.11 -20.93 24.22
N SER A 846 -2.75 -21.47 23.18
CA SER A 846 -4.21 -21.54 23.11
C SER A 846 -4.82 -22.77 23.76
N GLY A 847 -4.03 -23.83 23.98
CA GLY A 847 -4.51 -25.14 24.36
C GLY A 847 -4.66 -26.11 23.17
N LEU A 848 -4.09 -25.76 22.00
CA LEU A 848 -4.13 -26.61 20.80
C LEU A 848 -3.26 -27.87 20.97
N LEU A 849 -2.00 -27.71 21.35
CA LEU A 849 -1.04 -28.82 21.50
C LEU A 849 -1.02 -29.39 22.90
N SER A 850 -1.17 -28.57 23.93
CA SER A 850 -1.19 -28.98 25.30
C SER A 850 -2.27 -28.24 26.11
N PRO A 851 -2.98 -28.89 27.02
CA PRO A 851 -4.01 -28.24 27.83
C PRO A 851 -3.44 -27.04 28.60
N ILE A 852 -4.20 -25.92 28.65
CA ILE A 852 -3.78 -24.70 29.36
C ILE A 852 -3.50 -24.99 30.86
N SER A 853 -4.19 -25.95 31.46
CA SER A 853 -4.00 -26.37 32.84
C SER A 853 -2.60 -26.96 33.15
N THR A 854 -1.89 -27.41 32.12
CA THR A 854 -0.53 -27.94 32.25
C THR A 854 0.55 -26.86 32.16
N LEU A 855 0.19 -25.65 31.73
CA LEU A 855 1.11 -24.54 31.65
C LEU A 855 1.35 -23.92 33.03
N GLN A 856 2.60 -23.62 33.34
CA GLN A 856 3.01 -23.07 34.65
C GLN A 856 3.61 -21.68 34.51
N GLY A 857 3.52 -20.88 35.59
CA GLY A 857 4.15 -19.57 35.66
C GLY A 857 3.67 -18.56 34.60
N GLY A 858 4.61 -17.89 33.98
CA GLY A 858 4.33 -16.87 32.98
C GLY A 858 3.55 -17.37 31.74
N ASN A 859 3.78 -18.63 31.32
CA ASN A 859 3.12 -19.25 30.17
C ASN A 859 1.61 -19.38 30.37
N TYR A 860 1.15 -19.65 31.59
CA TYR A 860 -0.28 -19.66 31.91
C TYR A 860 -0.92 -18.29 31.73
N TRP A 861 -0.27 -17.21 32.18
CA TRP A 861 -0.78 -15.86 32.06
C TRP A 861 -0.79 -15.38 30.60
N ILE A 862 0.20 -15.77 29.78
CA ILE A 862 0.23 -15.51 28.34
C ILE A 862 -0.96 -16.22 27.67
N ALA A 863 -1.20 -17.47 28.01
CA ALA A 863 -2.30 -18.26 27.47
C ALA A 863 -3.69 -17.65 27.76
N VAL A 864 -3.92 -17.28 29.04
CA VAL A 864 -5.18 -16.65 29.47
C VAL A 864 -5.31 -15.22 28.91
N GLY A 865 -4.19 -14.53 28.72
CA GLY A 865 -4.08 -13.16 28.19
C GLY A 865 -4.28 -13.04 26.67
N PHE A 866 -4.61 -14.13 25.97
CA PHE A 866 -4.85 -14.11 24.53
C PHE A 866 -6.24 -14.70 24.16
N PRO A 867 -7.02 -14.08 23.27
CA PRO A 867 -8.41 -14.46 23.01
C PRO A 867 -8.56 -15.88 22.44
N ALA A 868 -7.54 -16.44 21.79
CA ALA A 868 -7.60 -17.77 21.17
C ALA A 868 -7.90 -18.88 22.18
N SER A 869 -7.34 -18.80 23.39
CA SER A 869 -7.58 -19.79 24.45
C SER A 869 -9.05 -19.85 24.90
N TRP A 870 -9.73 -18.73 24.86
CA TRP A 870 -11.14 -18.62 25.21
C TRP A 870 -12.05 -19.13 24.09
N PHE A 871 -11.72 -18.84 22.83
CA PHE A 871 -12.47 -19.39 21.69
C PHE A 871 -12.25 -20.88 21.53
N GLN A 872 -11.05 -21.39 21.83
CA GLN A 872 -10.75 -22.82 21.91
C GLN A 872 -11.71 -23.56 22.85
N LYS A 873 -11.94 -23.01 24.05
CA LYS A 873 -12.90 -23.58 25.01
C LYS A 873 -14.31 -23.62 24.43
N VAL A 874 -14.77 -22.57 23.73
CA VAL A 874 -16.08 -22.51 23.10
C VAL A 874 -16.18 -23.54 21.98
N SER A 875 -15.21 -23.58 21.08
CA SER A 875 -15.21 -24.49 19.92
C SER A 875 -15.24 -25.95 20.37
N LEU A 876 -14.32 -26.36 21.25
CA LEU A 876 -14.31 -27.71 21.80
C LEU A 876 -15.57 -27.99 22.63
N GLY A 877 -16.03 -27.02 23.42
CA GLY A 877 -17.23 -27.16 24.24
C GLY A 877 -18.46 -27.47 23.41
N VAL A 878 -18.63 -26.77 22.28
CA VAL A 878 -19.80 -26.96 21.41
C VAL A 878 -19.66 -28.24 20.56
N PHE A 879 -18.53 -28.47 19.91
CA PHE A 879 -18.38 -29.64 19.04
C PHE A 879 -18.34 -30.94 19.81
N THR A 880 -17.61 -31.02 20.92
CA THR A 880 -17.36 -32.28 21.62
C THR A 880 -18.25 -32.48 22.83
N LYS A 881 -18.43 -31.44 23.69
CA LYS A 881 -19.12 -31.53 24.98
C LYS A 881 -20.61 -31.16 24.94
N GLY A 882 -21.11 -30.71 23.76
CA GLY A 882 -22.53 -30.38 23.59
C GLY A 882 -22.97 -29.09 24.31
N TRP A 883 -22.08 -28.09 24.40
CA TRP A 883 -22.44 -26.83 25.03
C TRP A 883 -23.64 -26.17 24.34
N SER A 884 -24.58 -25.73 25.13
CA SER A 884 -25.76 -25.00 24.71
C SER A 884 -25.64 -23.50 24.99
N LEU A 885 -26.74 -22.76 24.78
CA LEU A 885 -26.80 -21.30 25.02
C LEU A 885 -26.87 -20.94 26.51
N GLN A 886 -26.33 -21.76 27.39
CA GLN A 886 -26.29 -21.50 28.82
C GLN A 886 -25.24 -20.43 29.14
N TRP A 887 -25.67 -19.37 29.84
CA TRP A 887 -24.81 -18.25 30.19
C TRP A 887 -23.60 -18.67 31.03
N ALA A 888 -23.79 -19.61 31.95
CA ALA A 888 -22.72 -20.10 32.80
C ALA A 888 -21.52 -20.72 32.03
N GLN A 889 -21.77 -21.28 30.84
CA GLN A 889 -20.75 -21.93 30.01
C GLN A 889 -20.15 -20.96 28.96
N LEU A 890 -21.00 -20.23 28.25
CA LEU A 890 -20.62 -19.40 27.11
C LEU A 890 -20.28 -17.95 27.52
N GLY A 891 -21.02 -17.41 28.50
CA GLY A 891 -20.98 -15.98 28.87
C GLY A 891 -19.58 -15.48 29.24
N PRO A 892 -18.87 -16.16 30.19
CA PRO A 892 -17.54 -15.73 30.61
C PRO A 892 -16.54 -15.67 29.44
N ALA A 893 -16.56 -16.65 28.53
CA ALA A 893 -15.67 -16.69 27.38
C ALA A 893 -15.96 -15.53 26.40
N CYS A 894 -17.23 -15.30 26.08
CA CYS A 894 -17.63 -14.19 25.20
C CYS A 894 -17.31 -12.82 25.81
N LEU A 895 -17.58 -12.62 27.10
CA LEU A 895 -17.25 -11.35 27.77
C LEU A 895 -15.76 -11.05 27.77
N VAL A 896 -14.93 -12.05 28.04
CA VAL A 896 -13.46 -11.89 28.02
C VAL A 896 -12.97 -11.56 26.62
N MET A 897 -13.48 -12.27 25.58
CA MET A 897 -13.11 -11.98 24.19
C MET A 897 -13.52 -10.57 23.76
N LEU A 898 -14.73 -10.12 24.13
CA LEU A 898 -15.16 -8.74 23.88
C LEU A 898 -14.33 -7.73 24.70
N GLY A 899 -13.94 -8.09 25.93
CA GLY A 899 -12.99 -7.32 26.73
C GLY A 899 -11.65 -7.12 26.01
N PHE A 900 -11.09 -8.17 25.39
CA PHE A 900 -9.89 -8.07 24.56
C PHE A 900 -10.12 -7.19 23.32
N ALA A 901 -11.26 -7.28 22.65
CA ALA A 901 -11.58 -6.42 21.52
C ALA A 901 -11.53 -4.94 21.93
N VAL A 902 -12.16 -4.59 23.04
CA VAL A 902 -12.15 -3.22 23.59
C VAL A 902 -10.74 -2.79 24.00
N LEU A 903 -10.00 -3.66 24.70
CA LEU A 903 -8.62 -3.40 25.14
C LEU A 903 -7.69 -3.10 23.95
N TYR A 904 -7.72 -3.94 22.91
CA TYR A 904 -6.89 -3.78 21.73
C TYR A 904 -7.27 -2.54 20.92
N LEU A 905 -8.56 -2.23 20.80
CA LEU A 905 -9.02 -0.99 20.15
C LEU A 905 -8.61 0.26 20.93
N CYS A 906 -8.71 0.22 22.27
CA CYS A 906 -8.24 1.33 23.10
C CYS A 906 -6.74 1.53 22.98
N ALA A 907 -5.96 0.45 23.02
CA ALA A 907 -4.52 0.50 22.81
C ALA A 907 -4.15 1.03 21.41
N ALA A 908 -4.80 0.53 20.36
CA ALA A 908 -4.61 1.02 19.00
C ALA A 908 -4.96 2.52 18.88
N ARG A 909 -6.05 2.96 19.50
CA ARG A 909 -6.45 4.38 19.53
C ARG A 909 -5.42 5.30 20.20
N LEU A 910 -4.73 4.82 21.24
CA LEU A 910 -3.69 5.58 21.94
C LEU A 910 -2.40 5.68 21.11
N LEU A 911 -2.10 4.64 20.33
CA LEU A 911 -0.88 4.54 19.54
C LEU A 911 -0.98 5.21 18.16
N VAL A 912 -2.15 5.16 17.54
CA VAL A 912 -2.39 5.84 16.25
C VAL A 912 -2.56 7.33 16.52
N ALA A 913 -1.68 8.14 15.94
CA ALA A 913 -1.78 9.59 16.02
C ALA A 913 -2.80 10.13 15.00
N LYS A 914 -3.51 11.21 15.32
CA LYS A 914 -4.38 11.96 14.39
C LYS A 914 -3.64 13.07 13.63
N GLN A 915 -2.38 13.26 13.92
CA GLN A 915 -1.51 14.24 13.28
C GLN A 915 -0.20 13.55 12.93
N GLU A 916 0.39 13.96 11.83
CA GLU A 916 1.74 13.56 11.46
C GLU A 916 2.74 14.20 12.45
N ARG A 917 3.68 13.39 12.96
CA ARG A 917 4.67 13.83 13.97
C ARG A 917 5.91 14.41 13.32
#